data_700006834407672ca16d3128cf4ad1aa
#
_entry.id   700006834407672ca16d3128cf4ad1aa
#
_cell.length_a   1.000
_cell.length_b   1.000
_cell.length_c   1.000
_cell.angle_alpha   90.00
_cell.angle_beta   90.00
_cell.angle_gamma   90.00
#
_symmetry.space_group_name_H-M   'P 1'
#
loop_
_entity.id
_entity.type
_entity.pdbx_description
1 polymer ?
#
loop_
_entity_poly.entity_id
_entity_poly.type
_entity_poly.pdbx_seq_one_letter_code
_entity_poly.pdbx_strand_id
1 'polypeptide(L)'
;MQVSALTWRPFGRREPVLRSVTLRLGPGERVLLVGPSGSGKSTLLLALAGLLETADAGDLEGEVLVDGAPPGARPGMVGLVLQEPGAGVVAASVGRDVAFGPENVGMPPVAMPAVVASALTAVGLGDLPLDTPTSALSGGQTQRLALAGTLALDPSVVLLDEPTAMLDPRSAEEVRDAVAALTGVVRRSHRVEGWSGALTEGSEGAAGHPSGQRPPVLAGAATPTLVVVEHVLAPWVDLVDRLVVLSADGRVVADGPVRETLEIERHRLLDMGIWVPDEGPPRPLAVDPALIAPRRRPRDAVGRSGPAAALTATPLTVERSTRLVDGTVRTRPAARLTSPLDAAPGTLTALVGPSGSGKSTVLHALAGFLDPTTADAVRVRTPGSDTSPGSGTSPGARTAPGDLAATDLARAMAWVPQWSSSTIVAATVLEEVLATSAALGDVDPATSERARSLLTTLRLGHLARADPRHLSGGEQRRLAVAAALLHGPPVLLADEPTVGQDRRTWAAVVGLVAAYRSAGGAVVAATHDRHVVERATVVHRLEPPPRAVEPALPAAVPLVARCGPLALLVGALLAIPAGVISPHWTTSLAVLATQAVLALVGLSAPGPGTRSRGRLRATGLRMLPGVVAALSVGWSTWFLAGRDLDPALTVALRVLVIVLPSAVLIPWIDPDRLGDHLAQRVRLPDRPVVATAAALQRVHSFGEVWGELARVRRIRGLGVSWRSPSSVAAHLGALTMGLLVRTLHAAAELAVAMDARGFATARARSWWMPAPWPWRDTLLVALATLPALVAVVAG
;
A
#
# COMPACT_ATOMS: atom_id res chain seq x y z
N MET A 1 15.67 26.95 11.92
CA MET A 1 16.34 25.64 12.03
C MET A 1 17.79 25.77 11.59
N GLN A 2 18.72 25.09 12.25
CA GLN A 2 20.15 25.16 11.95
C GLN A 2 20.72 23.74 11.88
N VAL A 3 21.47 23.45 10.81
CA VAL A 3 22.19 22.18 10.59
C VAL A 3 23.67 22.49 10.51
N SER A 4 24.51 21.82 11.28
CA SER A 4 25.94 22.07 11.37
C SER A 4 26.72 20.80 11.08
N ALA A 5 27.43 20.75 9.95
CA ALA A 5 28.35 19.69 9.53
C ALA A 5 27.75 18.26 9.63
N LEU A 6 26.46 18.11 9.31
CA LEU A 6 25.74 16.85 9.45
C LEU A 6 26.28 15.79 8.52
N THR A 7 26.72 14.66 9.08
CA THR A 7 27.18 13.49 8.37
C THR A 7 26.44 12.26 8.88
N TRP A 8 25.88 11.44 7.98
CA TRP A 8 25.18 10.22 8.33
C TRP A 8 25.70 9.04 7.54
N ARG A 9 26.05 7.97 8.25
CA ARG A 9 26.46 6.70 7.67
C ARG A 9 25.60 5.55 8.21
N PRO A 10 24.65 5.01 7.42
CA PRO A 10 23.85 3.86 7.80
C PRO A 10 24.73 2.64 8.11
N PHE A 11 24.29 1.81 9.07
CA PHE A 11 24.97 0.58 9.40
C PHE A 11 25.11 -0.34 8.17
N GLY A 12 26.30 -0.93 8.01
CA GLY A 12 26.60 -1.80 6.86
C GLY A 12 27.02 -1.06 5.58
N ARG A 13 26.90 0.26 5.48
CA ARG A 13 27.47 1.04 4.39
C ARG A 13 28.89 1.49 4.71
N ARG A 14 29.77 1.43 3.68
CA ARG A 14 31.15 1.91 3.81
C ARG A 14 31.23 3.44 3.76
N GLU A 15 30.37 4.06 2.99
CA GLU A 15 30.38 5.50 2.76
C GLU A 15 29.15 6.19 3.35
N PRO A 16 29.29 7.41 3.88
CA PRO A 16 28.16 8.21 4.35
C PRO A 16 27.18 8.54 3.22
N VAL A 17 25.90 8.62 3.57
CA VAL A 17 24.82 9.09 2.69
C VAL A 17 24.72 10.61 2.69
N LEU A 18 24.97 11.24 3.85
CA LEU A 18 25.10 12.69 3.99
C LEU A 18 26.53 13.01 4.42
N ARG A 19 27.12 14.07 3.84
CA ARG A 19 28.52 14.44 4.09
C ARG A 19 28.65 15.91 4.43
N SER A 20 28.85 16.21 5.70
CA SER A 20 29.11 17.56 6.22
C SER A 20 28.10 18.60 5.72
N VAL A 21 26.81 18.25 5.75
CA VAL A 21 25.73 19.15 5.34
C VAL A 21 25.61 20.27 6.36
N THR A 22 25.73 21.52 5.90
CA THR A 22 25.50 22.71 6.70
C THR A 22 24.42 23.55 6.03
N LEU A 23 23.35 23.84 6.76
CA LEU A 23 22.18 24.53 6.24
C LEU A 23 21.52 25.35 7.33
N ARG A 24 21.08 26.56 7.01
CA ARG A 24 20.31 27.41 7.90
C ARG A 24 18.99 27.78 7.26
N LEU A 25 17.88 27.47 7.92
CA LEU A 25 16.53 27.75 7.48
C LEU A 25 15.92 28.81 8.40
N GLY A 26 15.49 29.94 7.80
CA GLY A 26 14.83 31.03 8.51
C GLY A 26 13.39 30.67 8.90
N PRO A 27 12.81 31.36 9.92
CA PRO A 27 11.39 31.23 10.23
C PRO A 27 10.51 31.65 9.04
N GLY A 28 9.54 30.79 8.67
CA GLY A 28 8.63 31.04 7.56
C GLY A 28 9.25 30.91 6.16
N GLU A 29 10.52 30.53 6.05
CA GLU A 29 11.20 30.31 4.78
C GLU A 29 10.66 29.06 4.08
N ARG A 30 10.53 29.10 2.75
CA ARG A 30 10.02 27.98 1.93
C ARG A 30 11.14 27.50 1.01
N VAL A 31 11.61 26.29 1.27
CA VAL A 31 12.78 25.71 0.62
C VAL A 31 12.37 24.51 -0.23
N LEU A 32 12.85 24.47 -1.47
CA LEU A 32 12.80 23.31 -2.34
C LEU A 32 14.16 22.60 -2.29
N LEU A 33 14.17 21.36 -1.80
CA LEU A 33 15.34 20.51 -1.73
C LEU A 33 15.35 19.53 -2.90
N VAL A 34 16.38 19.58 -3.73
CA VAL A 34 16.49 18.77 -4.94
C VAL A 34 17.82 18.03 -4.99
N GLY A 35 17.85 16.96 -5.77
CA GLY A 35 19.04 16.14 -5.98
C GLY A 35 18.70 14.84 -6.70
N PRO A 36 19.67 14.09 -7.24
CA PRO A 36 19.42 12.82 -7.91
C PRO A 36 18.81 11.78 -6.95
N SER A 37 18.18 10.75 -7.51
CA SER A 37 17.71 9.62 -6.71
C SER A 37 18.87 9.00 -5.95
N GLY A 38 18.69 8.73 -4.65
CA GLY A 38 19.73 8.19 -3.78
C GLY A 38 20.71 9.23 -3.20
N SER A 39 20.54 10.54 -3.44
CA SER A 39 21.42 11.60 -2.88
C SER A 39 21.23 11.88 -1.38
N GLY A 40 20.33 11.20 -0.71
CA GLY A 40 20.08 11.38 0.73
C GLY A 40 19.05 12.45 1.09
N LYS A 41 18.18 12.91 0.16
CA LYS A 41 17.12 13.91 0.43
C LYS A 41 16.19 13.47 1.56
N SER A 42 15.58 12.29 1.44
CA SER A 42 14.70 11.73 2.48
C SER A 42 15.46 11.49 3.80
N THR A 43 16.72 11.07 3.71
CA THR A 43 17.61 10.94 4.88
C THR A 43 17.84 12.29 5.56
N LEU A 44 18.02 13.36 4.79
CA LEU A 44 18.15 14.72 5.35
C LEU A 44 16.83 15.16 6.00
N LEU A 45 15.67 14.91 5.39
CA LEU A 45 14.37 15.20 6.02
C LEU A 45 14.20 14.45 7.34
N LEU A 46 14.57 13.16 7.40
CA LEU A 46 14.54 12.38 8.64
C LEU A 46 15.48 12.96 9.70
N ALA A 47 16.68 13.46 9.29
CA ALA A 47 17.59 14.14 10.21
C ALA A 47 17.00 15.44 10.74
N LEU A 48 16.39 16.26 9.86
CA LEU A 48 15.72 17.51 10.24
C LEU A 48 14.53 17.27 11.18
N ALA A 49 13.85 16.12 11.05
CA ALA A 49 12.77 15.71 11.93
C ALA A 49 13.27 15.08 13.26
N GLY A 50 14.58 14.76 13.37
CA GLY A 50 15.13 14.04 14.51
C GLY A 50 14.74 12.56 14.55
N LEU A 51 14.47 11.94 13.38
CA LEU A 51 13.93 10.59 13.24
C LEU A 51 14.90 9.60 12.57
N LEU A 52 16.17 9.99 12.35
CA LEU A 52 17.15 9.11 11.71
C LEU A 52 17.33 7.79 12.47
N GLU A 53 17.54 7.86 13.78
CA GLU A 53 17.75 6.68 14.63
C GLU A 53 16.50 5.82 14.79
N THR A 54 15.31 6.39 14.59
CA THR A 54 14.06 5.61 14.51
C THR A 54 13.95 4.87 13.18
N ALA A 55 14.42 5.49 12.10
CA ALA A 55 14.30 4.95 10.75
C ALA A 55 15.36 3.90 10.43
N ASP A 56 16.61 4.13 10.87
CA ASP A 56 17.75 3.26 10.55
C ASP A 56 18.84 3.38 11.63
N ALA A 57 19.63 2.32 11.79
CA ALA A 57 20.80 2.34 12.66
C ALA A 57 22.02 2.88 11.87
N GLY A 58 22.84 3.72 12.52
CA GLY A 58 24.01 4.29 11.86
C GLY A 58 24.80 5.24 12.76
N ASP A 59 25.84 5.83 12.18
CA ASP A 59 26.69 6.81 12.84
C ASP A 59 26.29 8.22 12.38
N LEU A 60 25.87 9.05 13.35
CA LEU A 60 25.50 10.44 13.15
C LEU A 60 26.59 11.36 13.72
N GLU A 61 27.11 12.25 12.88
CA GLU A 61 28.02 13.34 13.29
C GLU A 61 27.39 14.69 12.94
N GLY A 62 27.73 15.73 13.69
CA GLY A 62 27.14 17.07 13.53
C GLY A 62 25.88 17.23 14.35
N GLU A 63 25.15 18.32 14.11
CA GLU A 63 24.02 18.73 14.93
C GLU A 63 22.90 19.33 14.10
N VAL A 64 21.64 19.06 14.53
CA VAL A 64 20.42 19.70 14.02
C VAL A 64 19.70 20.38 15.19
N LEU A 65 19.45 21.68 15.08
CA LEU A 65 18.75 22.49 16.08
C LEU A 65 17.55 23.21 15.47
N VAL A 66 16.43 23.17 16.17
CA VAL A 66 15.23 23.97 15.88
C VAL A 66 14.99 24.89 17.08
N ASP A 67 15.04 26.18 16.86
CA ASP A 67 14.94 27.19 17.91
C ASP A 67 15.91 26.96 19.10
N GLY A 68 17.13 26.48 18.76
CA GLY A 68 18.21 26.21 19.73
C GLY A 68 18.07 24.91 20.51
N ALA A 69 17.12 24.02 20.13
CA ALA A 69 16.92 22.72 20.76
C ALA A 69 16.90 21.59 19.70
N PRO A 70 17.25 20.34 20.05
CA PRO A 70 17.11 19.21 19.14
C PRO A 70 15.66 19.04 18.65
N PRO A 71 15.43 18.58 17.41
CA PRO A 71 14.08 18.48 16.82
C PRO A 71 13.08 17.66 17.66
N GLY A 72 13.56 16.62 18.35
CA GLY A 72 12.74 15.78 19.25
C GLY A 72 12.47 16.37 20.64
N ALA A 73 13.04 17.52 21.00
CA ALA A 73 12.91 18.11 22.35
C ALA A 73 11.47 18.57 22.65
N ARG A 74 10.72 18.97 21.63
CA ARG A 74 9.32 19.36 21.73
C ARG A 74 8.49 18.56 20.73
N PRO A 75 7.60 17.67 21.21
CA PRO A 75 6.73 16.90 20.33
C PRO A 75 5.90 17.82 19.43
N GLY A 76 5.82 17.49 18.14
CA GLY A 76 5.04 18.25 17.17
C GLY A 76 5.68 19.53 16.64
N MET A 77 6.90 19.91 17.08
CA MET A 77 7.59 21.09 16.56
C MET A 77 7.98 20.97 15.09
N VAL A 78 8.36 19.77 14.67
CA VAL A 78 8.65 19.43 13.27
C VAL A 78 7.65 18.41 12.79
N GLY A 79 6.91 18.73 11.74
CA GLY A 79 5.98 17.83 11.07
C GLY A 79 6.62 17.20 9.85
N LEU A 80 6.44 15.92 9.64
CA LEU A 80 6.97 15.17 8.48
C LEU A 80 5.85 14.43 7.76
N VAL A 81 5.77 14.63 6.44
CA VAL A 81 4.92 13.84 5.53
C VAL A 81 5.82 12.98 4.65
N LEU A 82 5.61 11.66 4.71
CA LEU A 82 6.40 10.66 3.99
C LEU A 82 5.98 10.56 2.53
N GLN A 83 6.89 10.04 1.69
CA GLN A 83 6.71 9.87 0.26
C GLN A 83 5.57 8.91 -0.10
N GLU A 84 5.45 7.76 0.59
CA GLU A 84 4.44 6.76 0.29
C GLU A 84 3.08 7.13 0.89
N PRO A 85 2.02 7.36 0.06
CA PRO A 85 0.68 7.60 0.58
C PRO A 85 0.23 6.38 1.40
N GLY A 86 -0.13 6.60 2.65
CA GLY A 86 -0.54 5.53 3.58
C GLY A 86 0.55 5.07 4.55
N ALA A 87 1.85 5.30 4.29
CA ALA A 87 2.89 5.09 5.31
C ALA A 87 2.64 5.95 6.55
N GLY A 88 2.11 7.18 6.34
CA GLY A 88 1.75 8.11 7.40
C GLY A 88 0.45 7.80 8.15
N VAL A 89 -0.35 6.82 7.72
CA VAL A 89 -1.65 6.50 8.35
C VAL A 89 -1.44 5.56 9.53
N VAL A 90 -1.90 5.98 10.70
CA VAL A 90 -1.70 5.28 11.98
C VAL A 90 -2.99 4.66 12.51
N ALA A 91 -4.16 5.25 12.20
CA ALA A 91 -5.45 4.82 12.74
C ALA A 91 -6.45 4.38 11.66
N ALA A 92 -7.48 3.59 12.07
CA ALA A 92 -8.45 3.00 11.14
C ALA A 92 -9.45 4.02 10.57
N SER A 93 -9.67 5.17 11.19
CA SER A 93 -10.60 6.20 10.73
C SER A 93 -9.95 7.57 10.61
N VAL A 94 -10.49 8.40 9.70
CA VAL A 94 -9.99 9.75 9.39
C VAL A 94 -9.83 10.61 10.63
N GLY A 95 -10.88 10.68 11.47
CA GLY A 95 -10.83 11.50 12.68
C GLY A 95 -9.80 11.02 13.70
N ARG A 96 -9.67 9.71 13.90
CA ARG A 96 -8.67 9.13 14.81
C ARG A 96 -7.25 9.32 14.31
N ASP A 97 -7.05 9.26 13.01
CA ASP A 97 -5.72 9.44 12.44
C ASP A 97 -5.21 10.85 12.66
N VAL A 98 -6.06 11.86 12.43
CA VAL A 98 -5.71 13.27 12.68
C VAL A 98 -5.56 13.56 14.18
N ALA A 99 -6.38 12.95 15.03
CA ALA A 99 -6.33 13.14 16.49
C ALA A 99 -5.08 12.50 17.15
N PHE A 100 -4.41 11.55 16.47
CA PHE A 100 -3.30 10.78 17.03
C PHE A 100 -2.15 11.67 17.57
N GLY A 101 -1.77 12.71 16.81
CA GLY A 101 -0.76 13.67 17.25
C GLY A 101 -1.20 14.48 18.49
N PRO A 102 -2.35 15.17 18.42
CA PRO A 102 -2.95 15.87 19.56
C PRO A 102 -3.07 15.04 20.84
N GLU A 103 -3.43 13.77 20.73
CA GLU A 103 -3.45 12.83 21.87
C GLU A 103 -2.06 12.63 22.48
N ASN A 104 -1.01 12.45 21.66
CA ASN A 104 0.37 12.23 22.12
C ASN A 104 0.96 13.42 22.86
N VAL A 105 0.59 14.65 22.46
CA VAL A 105 1.03 15.87 23.14
C VAL A 105 0.18 16.24 24.36
N GLY A 106 -0.83 15.40 24.69
CA GLY A 106 -1.68 15.61 25.88
C GLY A 106 -2.70 16.73 25.70
N MET A 107 -3.14 17.03 24.48
CA MET A 107 -4.17 18.06 24.24
C MET A 107 -5.47 17.69 24.97
N PRO A 108 -6.16 18.66 25.61
CA PRO A 108 -7.43 18.40 26.26
C PRO A 108 -8.47 17.81 25.29
N PRO A 109 -9.18 16.72 25.63
CA PRO A 109 -10.15 16.06 24.75
C PRO A 109 -11.22 17.00 24.17
N VAL A 110 -11.61 18.02 24.92
CA VAL A 110 -12.60 19.04 24.51
C VAL A 110 -12.10 19.91 23.35
N ALA A 111 -10.78 20.13 23.23
CA ALA A 111 -10.19 20.95 22.16
C ALA A 111 -9.95 20.16 20.87
N MET A 112 -9.77 18.83 20.95
CA MET A 112 -9.41 18.01 19.81
C MET A 112 -10.41 18.04 18.64
N PRO A 113 -11.76 18.00 18.85
CA PRO A 113 -12.70 18.03 17.73
C PRO A 113 -12.54 19.26 16.83
N ALA A 114 -12.29 20.43 17.42
CA ALA A 114 -12.08 21.66 16.67
C ALA A 114 -10.78 21.65 15.88
N VAL A 115 -9.69 21.15 16.49
CA VAL A 115 -8.40 21.01 15.82
C VAL A 115 -8.47 20.02 14.66
N VAL A 116 -9.08 18.84 14.86
CA VAL A 116 -9.28 17.82 13.82
C VAL A 116 -10.10 18.37 12.65
N ALA A 117 -11.22 19.02 12.93
CA ALA A 117 -12.08 19.61 11.89
C ALA A 117 -11.33 20.71 11.11
N SER A 118 -10.58 21.58 11.81
CA SER A 118 -9.79 22.63 11.18
C SER A 118 -8.67 22.07 10.30
N ALA A 119 -7.93 21.06 10.76
CA ALA A 119 -6.86 20.41 10.01
C ALA A 119 -7.40 19.72 8.75
N LEU A 120 -8.53 19.01 8.84
CA LEU A 120 -9.19 18.39 7.68
C LEU A 120 -9.69 19.42 6.68
N THR A 121 -10.25 20.54 7.16
CA THR A 121 -10.70 21.63 6.30
C THR A 121 -9.53 22.27 5.57
N ALA A 122 -8.38 22.47 6.25
CA ALA A 122 -7.18 23.07 5.68
C ALA A 122 -6.64 22.28 4.47
N VAL A 123 -6.87 20.96 4.43
CA VAL A 123 -6.42 20.10 3.34
C VAL A 123 -7.54 19.69 2.37
N GLY A 124 -8.73 20.33 2.47
CA GLY A 124 -9.87 20.05 1.61
C GLY A 124 -10.52 18.67 1.85
N LEU A 125 -10.48 18.17 3.08
CA LEU A 125 -11.13 16.93 3.52
C LEU A 125 -12.24 17.18 4.56
N GLY A 126 -12.64 18.42 4.77
CA GLY A 126 -13.64 18.81 5.80
C GLY A 126 -15.02 18.17 5.63
N ASP A 127 -15.39 17.78 4.39
CA ASP A 127 -16.68 17.15 4.10
C ASP A 127 -16.71 15.63 4.41
N LEU A 128 -15.54 15.02 4.73
CA LEU A 128 -15.49 13.60 5.04
C LEU A 128 -15.99 13.33 6.47
N PRO A 129 -16.88 12.35 6.65
CA PRO A 129 -17.25 11.87 7.99
C PRO A 129 -16.00 11.39 8.76
N LEU A 130 -15.90 11.75 10.04
CA LEU A 130 -14.75 11.43 10.88
C LEU A 130 -14.55 9.92 11.10
N ASP A 131 -15.61 9.13 10.96
CA ASP A 131 -15.61 7.67 11.04
C ASP A 131 -15.32 6.98 9.70
N THR A 132 -15.06 7.76 8.63
CA THR A 132 -14.67 7.20 7.33
C THR A 132 -13.42 6.33 7.50
N PRO A 133 -13.45 5.05 7.05
CA PRO A 133 -12.29 4.19 7.11
C PRO A 133 -11.13 4.73 6.27
N THR A 134 -9.93 4.80 6.83
CA THR A 134 -8.74 5.27 6.10
C THR A 134 -8.41 4.41 4.88
N SER A 135 -8.75 3.12 4.92
CA SER A 135 -8.63 2.19 3.79
C SER A 135 -9.58 2.48 2.61
N ALA A 136 -10.58 3.33 2.79
CA ALA A 136 -11.52 3.72 1.74
C ALA A 136 -11.07 4.97 0.96
N LEU A 137 -10.00 5.62 1.39
CA LEU A 137 -9.48 6.84 0.79
C LEU A 137 -8.71 6.55 -0.51
N SER A 138 -8.76 7.50 -1.45
CA SER A 138 -7.85 7.51 -2.60
C SER A 138 -6.43 7.91 -2.18
N GLY A 139 -5.40 7.59 -2.99
CA GLY A 139 -4.02 7.98 -2.69
C GLY A 139 -3.86 9.48 -2.40
N GLY A 140 -4.50 10.35 -3.18
CA GLY A 140 -4.48 11.79 -2.93
C GLY A 140 -5.20 12.20 -1.65
N GLN A 141 -6.30 11.56 -1.30
CA GLN A 141 -6.97 11.79 -0.01
C GLN A 141 -6.12 11.29 1.16
N THR A 142 -5.45 10.15 1.01
CA THR A 142 -4.55 9.60 2.02
C THR A 142 -3.35 10.52 2.27
N GLN A 143 -2.77 11.10 1.21
CA GLN A 143 -1.66 12.06 1.34
C GLN A 143 -2.11 13.35 2.04
N ARG A 144 -3.29 13.87 1.70
CA ARG A 144 -3.88 15.03 2.38
C ARG A 144 -4.24 14.72 3.84
N LEU A 145 -4.67 13.49 4.14
CA LEU A 145 -4.89 13.04 5.51
C LEU A 145 -3.59 13.04 6.33
N ALA A 146 -2.49 12.55 5.76
CA ALA A 146 -1.18 12.60 6.41
C ALA A 146 -0.73 14.04 6.69
N LEU A 147 -0.98 14.95 5.73
CA LEU A 147 -0.74 16.38 5.93
C LEU A 147 -1.63 16.96 7.03
N ALA A 148 -2.93 16.63 7.08
CA ALA A 148 -3.84 17.07 8.15
C ALA A 148 -3.37 16.61 9.53
N GLY A 149 -2.95 15.33 9.65
CA GLY A 149 -2.40 14.78 10.90
C GLY A 149 -1.12 15.48 11.36
N THR A 150 -0.31 15.94 10.42
CA THR A 150 0.87 16.77 10.69
C THR A 150 0.48 18.16 11.18
N LEU A 151 -0.46 18.82 10.50
CA LEU A 151 -0.91 20.17 10.81
C LEU A 151 -1.71 20.27 12.11
N ALA A 152 -2.35 19.20 12.54
CA ALA A 152 -3.06 19.15 13.81
C ALA A 152 -2.16 19.40 15.04
N LEU A 153 -0.83 19.32 14.86
CA LEU A 153 0.17 19.63 15.88
C LEU A 153 0.65 21.08 15.86
N ASP A 154 0.21 21.90 14.90
CA ASP A 154 0.67 23.28 14.67
C ASP A 154 2.21 23.40 14.61
N PRO A 155 2.88 22.66 13.69
CA PRO A 155 4.35 22.59 13.66
C PRO A 155 4.96 23.93 13.20
N SER A 156 6.12 24.29 13.78
CA SER A 156 6.91 25.44 13.32
C SER A 156 7.69 25.14 12.02
N VAL A 157 7.94 23.86 11.74
CA VAL A 157 8.60 23.38 10.52
C VAL A 157 7.78 22.23 9.91
N VAL A 158 7.50 22.32 8.62
CA VAL A 158 6.82 21.27 7.84
C VAL A 158 7.77 20.72 6.80
N LEU A 159 8.00 19.42 6.84
CA LEU A 159 8.86 18.66 5.93
C LEU A 159 8.00 17.77 5.04
N LEU A 160 8.12 17.90 3.72
CA LEU A 160 7.34 17.14 2.75
C LEU A 160 8.28 16.33 1.83
N ASP A 161 8.21 15.02 1.89
CA ASP A 161 9.01 14.12 1.05
C ASP A 161 8.20 13.67 -0.17
N GLU A 162 8.48 14.26 -1.33
CA GLU A 162 7.82 14.00 -2.61
C GLU A 162 6.29 13.91 -2.52
N PRO A 163 5.61 14.93 -1.95
CA PRO A 163 4.20 14.84 -1.58
C PRO A 163 3.25 14.67 -2.78
N THR A 164 3.74 14.89 -4.01
CA THR A 164 2.92 14.80 -5.24
C THR A 164 3.36 13.71 -6.21
N ALA A 165 4.47 13.00 -5.95
CA ALA A 165 5.12 12.11 -6.92
C ALA A 165 4.25 10.92 -7.38
N MET A 166 3.36 10.42 -6.53
CA MET A 166 2.54 9.22 -6.77
C MET A 166 1.07 9.53 -7.05
N LEU A 167 0.76 10.80 -7.25
CA LEU A 167 -0.61 11.27 -7.40
C LEU A 167 -0.95 11.58 -8.86
N ASP A 168 -2.22 11.41 -9.21
CA ASP A 168 -2.74 11.94 -10.47
C ASP A 168 -2.69 13.48 -10.47
N PRO A 169 -2.70 14.13 -11.66
CA PRO A 169 -2.50 15.57 -11.78
C PRO A 169 -3.45 16.41 -10.93
N ARG A 170 -4.72 15.99 -10.81
CA ARG A 170 -5.73 16.69 -9.99
C ARG A 170 -5.44 16.55 -8.50
N SER A 171 -5.19 15.33 -8.03
CA SER A 171 -4.83 15.09 -6.64
C SER A 171 -3.53 15.79 -6.24
N ALA A 172 -2.54 15.83 -7.15
CA ALA A 172 -1.31 16.56 -6.94
C ALA A 172 -1.54 18.09 -6.84
N GLU A 173 -2.47 18.64 -7.62
CA GLU A 173 -2.86 20.04 -7.53
C GLU A 173 -3.56 20.35 -6.19
N GLU A 174 -4.48 19.49 -5.76
CA GLU A 174 -5.17 19.62 -4.48
C GLU A 174 -4.20 19.61 -3.28
N VAL A 175 -3.12 18.79 -3.33
CA VAL A 175 -2.05 18.82 -2.31
C VAL A 175 -1.26 20.13 -2.34
N ARG A 176 -0.88 20.60 -3.52
CA ARG A 176 -0.17 21.89 -3.66
C ARG A 176 -1.00 23.08 -3.19
N ASP A 177 -2.31 23.06 -3.45
CA ASP A 177 -3.23 24.10 -2.98
C ASP A 177 -3.33 24.10 -1.45
N ALA A 178 -3.38 22.91 -0.83
CA ALA A 178 -3.33 22.79 0.62
C ALA A 178 -2.01 23.38 1.19
N VAL A 179 -0.86 23.08 0.57
CA VAL A 179 0.45 23.63 0.97
C VAL A 179 0.51 25.15 0.76
N ALA A 180 -0.02 25.66 -0.36
CA ALA A 180 -0.10 27.10 -0.63
C ALA A 180 -0.92 27.85 0.44
N ALA A 181 -2.07 27.27 0.81
CA ALA A 181 -2.93 27.83 1.87
C ALA A 181 -2.23 27.94 3.23
N LEU A 182 -1.36 26.95 3.57
CA LEU A 182 -0.57 26.96 4.81
C LEU A 182 0.47 28.08 4.85
N THR A 183 1.05 28.37 3.70
CA THR A 183 2.13 29.36 3.57
C THR A 183 1.63 30.78 3.27
N GLY A 184 0.31 30.95 3.11
CA GLY A 184 -0.30 32.24 2.78
C GLY A 184 0.01 32.74 1.37
N VAL A 185 0.50 31.87 0.50
CA VAL A 185 0.80 32.20 -0.91
C VAL A 185 -0.47 32.14 -1.74
N VAL A 186 -0.86 33.28 -2.29
CA VAL A 186 -1.93 33.32 -3.30
C VAL A 186 -1.36 32.80 -4.62
N ARG A 187 -1.70 31.56 -5.01
CA ARG A 187 -1.35 31.03 -6.33
C ARG A 187 -2.04 31.84 -7.42
N ARG A 188 -1.27 32.41 -8.31
CA ARG A 188 -1.80 32.81 -9.61
C ARG A 188 -2.12 31.51 -10.35
N SER A 189 -3.40 31.28 -10.64
CA SER A 189 -3.83 30.13 -11.43
C SER A 189 -3.20 30.20 -12.82
N HIS A 190 -2.02 29.63 -13.01
CA HIS A 190 -1.52 29.29 -14.33
C HIS A 190 -2.36 28.10 -14.79
N ARG A 191 -3.45 28.36 -15.53
CA ARG A 191 -4.02 27.34 -16.38
C ARG A 191 -2.88 26.84 -17.25
N VAL A 192 -2.50 25.60 -17.06
CA VAL A 192 -1.66 24.88 -18.02
C VAL A 192 -2.53 24.79 -19.29
N GLU A 193 -2.33 25.76 -20.20
CA GLU A 193 -2.98 25.73 -21.51
C GLU A 193 -2.53 24.46 -22.23
N GLY A 194 -3.43 23.53 -22.39
CA GLY A 194 -3.21 22.27 -23.09
C GLY A 194 -4.12 21.11 -22.71
N TRP A 195 -4.86 21.21 -21.61
CA TRP A 195 -5.77 20.13 -21.17
C TRP A 195 -7.26 20.49 -21.13
N SER A 196 -7.64 21.73 -21.49
CA SER A 196 -9.02 22.21 -21.43
C SER A 196 -9.89 21.87 -22.65
N GLY A 197 -9.36 21.16 -23.64
CA GLY A 197 -10.06 20.91 -24.89
C GLY A 197 -11.11 19.79 -24.93
N ALA A 198 -11.31 19.00 -23.86
CA ALA A 198 -12.19 17.83 -23.94
C ALA A 198 -12.96 17.42 -22.66
N LEU A 199 -12.94 18.23 -21.59
CA LEU A 199 -13.57 17.81 -20.32
C LEU A 199 -14.52 18.84 -19.67
N THR A 200 -14.96 19.89 -20.39
CA THR A 200 -15.90 20.88 -19.84
C THR A 200 -17.21 20.96 -20.62
N GLU A 201 -17.92 19.86 -20.72
CA GLU A 201 -19.39 19.91 -20.90
C GLU A 201 -19.99 18.98 -19.83
N GLY A 202 -20.50 19.57 -18.74
CA GLY A 202 -21.35 18.85 -17.81
C GLY A 202 -20.96 18.84 -16.32
N SER A 203 -20.50 19.95 -15.74
CA SER A 203 -20.58 20.12 -14.27
C SER A 203 -20.59 21.61 -13.88
N GLU A 204 -21.68 22.27 -14.14
CA GLU A 204 -22.07 23.46 -13.36
C GLU A 204 -22.56 22.95 -12.00
N GLY A 205 -21.81 23.24 -10.91
CA GLY A 205 -22.28 22.95 -9.55
C GLY A 205 -21.24 22.64 -8.50
N ALA A 206 -19.98 23.03 -8.67
CA ALA A 206 -19.04 23.05 -7.55
C ALA A 206 -18.77 24.51 -7.17
N ALA A 207 -19.41 24.96 -6.08
CA ALA A 207 -19.14 26.25 -5.46
C ALA A 207 -17.64 26.35 -5.18
N GLY A 208 -16.99 27.34 -5.79
CA GLY A 208 -15.58 27.64 -5.57
C GLY A 208 -15.33 27.92 -4.09
N HIS A 209 -14.47 27.15 -3.47
CA HIS A 209 -13.96 27.51 -2.15
C HIS A 209 -13.20 28.84 -2.26
N PRO A 210 -13.36 29.78 -1.30
CA PRO A 210 -12.61 31.00 -1.27
C PRO A 210 -11.14 30.68 -1.02
N SER A 211 -10.36 30.63 -2.10
CA SER A 211 -8.92 30.48 -2.06
C SER A 211 -8.31 31.70 -1.37
N GLY A 212 -7.69 31.51 -0.21
CA GLY A 212 -6.84 32.51 0.38
C GLY A 212 -7.03 32.85 1.86
N GLN A 213 -7.94 32.21 2.59
CA GLN A 213 -8.06 32.44 4.04
C GLN A 213 -7.51 31.22 4.83
N ARG A 214 -6.54 31.51 5.69
CA ARG A 214 -6.00 30.57 6.68
C ARG A 214 -7.12 30.12 7.62
N PRO A 215 -7.24 28.81 7.93
CA PRO A 215 -8.27 28.34 8.87
C PRO A 215 -8.18 29.06 10.22
N PRO A 216 -9.32 29.33 10.91
CA PRO A 216 -9.35 30.13 12.13
C PRO A 216 -8.41 29.65 13.26
N VAL A 217 -8.18 28.35 13.38
CA VAL A 217 -7.27 27.77 14.40
C VAL A 217 -5.80 28.03 14.08
N LEU A 218 -5.47 28.22 12.80
CA LEU A 218 -4.11 28.50 12.31
C LEU A 218 -3.91 30.02 12.07
N ALA A 219 -4.95 30.81 12.16
CA ALA A 219 -4.91 32.25 11.83
C ALA A 219 -4.07 33.11 12.80
N GLY A 220 -3.74 32.60 13.99
CA GLY A 220 -2.88 33.28 14.97
C GLY A 220 -1.44 32.80 15.05
N ALA A 221 -1.12 31.68 14.39
CA ALA A 221 0.23 31.11 14.41
C ALA A 221 1.14 31.75 13.34
N ALA A 222 2.47 31.80 13.63
CA ALA A 222 3.45 32.20 12.63
C ALA A 222 3.43 31.24 11.43
N THR A 223 3.78 31.75 10.23
CA THR A 223 3.90 30.90 9.03
C THR A 223 4.98 29.85 9.27
N PRO A 224 4.68 28.53 9.11
CA PRO A 224 5.69 27.51 9.33
C PRO A 224 6.80 27.61 8.28
N THR A 225 8.02 27.24 8.67
CA THR A 225 9.11 26.98 7.72
C THR A 225 8.77 25.73 6.94
N LEU A 226 8.88 25.77 5.61
CA LEU A 226 8.54 24.68 4.72
C LEU A 226 9.79 24.14 4.01
N VAL A 227 9.99 22.83 4.05
CA VAL A 227 10.98 22.14 3.21
C VAL A 227 10.27 21.09 2.38
N VAL A 228 10.35 21.21 1.07
CA VAL A 228 9.74 20.27 0.11
C VAL A 228 10.85 19.58 -0.67
N VAL A 229 10.81 18.26 -0.72
CA VAL A 229 11.61 17.44 -1.64
C VAL A 229 10.75 17.12 -2.83
N GLU A 230 11.24 17.40 -4.04
CA GLU A 230 10.54 17.03 -5.28
C GLU A 230 11.50 16.83 -6.45
N HIS A 231 11.08 16.05 -7.43
CA HIS A 231 11.82 15.83 -8.68
C HIS A 231 11.30 16.70 -9.82
N VAL A 232 10.04 17.14 -9.77
CA VAL A 232 9.39 17.99 -10.78
C VAL A 232 9.29 19.39 -10.22
N LEU A 233 10.14 20.31 -10.70
CA LEU A 233 10.27 21.64 -10.10
C LEU A 233 9.17 22.62 -10.51
N ALA A 234 8.72 22.54 -11.78
CA ALA A 234 7.81 23.52 -12.37
C ALA A 234 6.59 23.89 -11.50
N PRO A 235 5.88 22.93 -10.86
CA PRO A 235 4.71 23.28 -10.05
C PRO A 235 5.03 23.93 -8.69
N TRP A 236 6.31 23.93 -8.28
CA TRP A 236 6.75 24.37 -6.96
C TRP A 236 7.49 25.72 -6.97
N VAL A 237 8.07 26.12 -8.12
CA VAL A 237 8.90 27.34 -8.24
C VAL A 237 8.20 28.61 -7.71
N ASP A 238 6.88 28.71 -7.90
CA ASP A 238 6.09 29.87 -7.42
C ASP A 238 5.62 29.71 -5.95
N LEU A 239 5.85 28.56 -5.33
CA LEU A 239 5.46 28.28 -3.95
C LEU A 239 6.64 28.40 -2.97
N VAL A 240 7.87 28.43 -3.47
CA VAL A 240 9.10 28.40 -2.66
C VAL A 240 9.97 29.62 -2.92
N ASP A 241 10.79 29.99 -1.94
CA ASP A 241 11.68 31.15 -2.01
C ASP A 241 13.10 30.75 -2.40
N ARG A 242 13.53 29.57 -1.99
CA ARG A 242 14.92 29.10 -2.03
C ARG A 242 15.02 27.68 -2.60
N LEU A 243 16.09 27.44 -3.36
CA LEU A 243 16.45 26.14 -3.90
C LEU A 243 17.76 25.67 -3.28
N VAL A 244 17.74 24.47 -2.71
CA VAL A 244 18.93 23.79 -2.18
C VAL A 244 19.17 22.52 -3.02
N VAL A 245 20.39 22.36 -3.52
CA VAL A 245 20.76 21.25 -4.40
C VAL A 245 21.74 20.30 -3.69
N LEU A 246 21.36 19.03 -3.54
CA LEU A 246 22.24 17.95 -3.08
C LEU A 246 22.88 17.24 -4.26
N SER A 247 24.17 17.00 -4.15
CA SER A 247 24.92 16.14 -5.08
C SER A 247 24.66 14.65 -4.82
N ALA A 248 25.07 13.80 -5.73
CA ALA A 248 24.91 12.34 -5.60
C ALA A 248 25.65 11.75 -4.38
N ASP A 249 26.68 12.42 -3.86
CA ASP A 249 27.45 12.04 -2.69
C ASP A 249 26.97 12.70 -1.39
N GLY A 250 25.79 13.30 -1.39
CA GLY A 250 25.13 13.82 -0.19
C GLY A 250 25.69 15.14 0.35
N ARG A 251 26.21 16.01 -0.52
CA ARG A 251 26.70 17.37 -0.19
C ARG A 251 25.77 18.43 -0.75
N VAL A 252 25.66 19.56 -0.09
CA VAL A 252 25.03 20.76 -0.65
C VAL A 252 26.01 21.37 -1.67
N VAL A 253 25.56 21.49 -2.93
CA VAL A 253 26.37 22.03 -4.04
C VAL A 253 25.88 23.35 -4.58
N ALA A 254 24.61 23.69 -4.31
CA ALA A 254 24.06 25.00 -4.59
C ALA A 254 22.99 25.34 -3.56
N ASP A 255 22.87 26.61 -3.22
CA ASP A 255 21.96 27.12 -2.22
C ASP A 255 21.72 28.62 -2.46
N GLY A 256 20.48 29.02 -2.76
CA GLY A 256 20.15 30.41 -3.05
C GLY A 256 18.71 30.63 -3.48
N PRO A 257 18.34 31.85 -3.91
CA PRO A 257 17.00 32.17 -4.39
C PRO A 257 16.57 31.25 -5.54
N VAL A 258 15.33 30.72 -5.48
CA VAL A 258 14.90 29.64 -6.37
C VAL A 258 15.11 29.94 -7.85
N ARG A 259 14.74 31.13 -8.33
CA ARG A 259 14.81 31.48 -9.76
C ARG A 259 16.26 31.65 -10.23
N GLU A 260 17.09 32.37 -9.47
CA GLU A 260 18.50 32.60 -9.75
C GLU A 260 19.30 31.28 -9.74
N THR A 261 19.14 30.47 -8.69
CA THR A 261 19.82 29.17 -8.57
C THR A 261 19.38 28.21 -9.68
N LEU A 262 18.11 28.27 -10.12
CA LEU A 262 17.59 27.46 -11.18
C LEU A 262 18.18 27.82 -12.55
N GLU A 263 18.43 29.10 -12.82
CA GLU A 263 19.11 29.59 -14.03
C GLU A 263 20.59 29.19 -14.03
N ILE A 264 21.29 29.44 -12.94
CA ILE A 264 22.73 29.12 -12.82
C ILE A 264 23.00 27.63 -12.93
N GLU A 265 22.21 26.81 -12.22
CA GLU A 265 22.42 25.37 -12.08
C GLU A 265 21.64 24.54 -13.11
N ARG A 266 20.95 25.14 -14.05
CA ARG A 266 20.06 24.51 -15.03
C ARG A 266 20.67 23.25 -15.67
N HIS A 267 21.89 23.37 -16.22
CA HIS A 267 22.57 22.26 -16.87
C HIS A 267 22.89 21.12 -15.87
N ARG A 268 23.39 21.49 -14.70
CA ARG A 268 23.69 20.51 -13.64
C ARG A 268 22.43 19.75 -13.17
N LEU A 269 21.31 20.46 -12.98
CA LEU A 269 20.03 19.88 -12.59
C LEU A 269 19.52 18.89 -13.66
N LEU A 270 19.61 19.23 -14.93
CA LEU A 270 19.29 18.33 -16.04
C LEU A 270 20.18 17.09 -16.04
N ASP A 271 21.49 17.27 -15.85
CA ASP A 271 22.46 16.18 -15.76
C ASP A 271 22.21 15.27 -14.54
N MET A 272 21.71 15.83 -13.45
CA MET A 272 21.27 15.07 -12.28
C MET A 272 19.98 14.29 -12.49
N GLY A 273 19.24 14.58 -13.57
CA GLY A 273 17.97 13.92 -13.89
C GLY A 273 16.74 14.61 -13.29
N ILE A 274 16.86 15.87 -12.90
CA ILE A 274 15.77 16.66 -12.33
C ILE A 274 14.92 17.27 -13.44
N TRP A 275 13.59 17.30 -13.26
CA TRP A 275 12.65 17.92 -14.18
C TRP A 275 12.64 19.45 -13.97
N VAL A 276 13.33 20.17 -14.84
CA VAL A 276 13.45 21.62 -14.80
C VAL A 276 12.27 22.25 -15.59
N PRO A 277 11.72 23.41 -15.16
CA PRO A 277 10.70 24.13 -15.91
C PRO A 277 11.13 24.43 -17.36
N ASP A 278 10.15 24.45 -18.27
CA ASP A 278 10.32 24.78 -19.69
C ASP A 278 11.22 23.82 -20.48
N GLU A 279 11.57 22.68 -19.88
CA GLU A 279 12.32 21.61 -20.54
C GLU A 279 11.39 20.46 -20.94
N GLY A 280 11.48 20.06 -22.19
CA GLY A 280 10.79 18.88 -22.71
C GLY A 280 11.27 17.56 -22.07
N PRO A 281 10.60 16.45 -22.33
CA PRO A 281 11.02 15.14 -21.85
C PRO A 281 12.38 14.77 -22.43
N PRO A 282 13.22 14.05 -21.68
CA PRO A 282 14.52 13.59 -22.16
C PRO A 282 14.33 12.63 -23.34
N ARG A 283 15.35 12.53 -24.18
CA ARG A 283 15.37 11.51 -25.23
C ARG A 283 15.33 10.12 -24.58
N PRO A 284 14.47 9.20 -25.05
CA PRO A 284 14.47 7.83 -24.60
C PRO A 284 15.84 7.20 -24.72
N LEU A 285 16.23 6.41 -23.72
CA LEU A 285 17.51 5.67 -23.74
C LEU A 285 17.53 4.72 -24.95
N ALA A 286 18.60 4.75 -25.74
CA ALA A 286 18.78 3.79 -26.81
C ALA A 286 19.07 2.41 -26.21
N VAL A 287 18.16 1.47 -26.45
CA VAL A 287 18.28 0.06 -26.02
C VAL A 287 18.25 -0.80 -27.28
N ASP A 288 19.17 -1.75 -27.39
CA ASP A 288 19.14 -2.70 -28.49
C ASP A 288 17.90 -3.61 -28.38
N PRO A 289 16.99 -3.55 -29.38
CA PRO A 289 15.78 -4.37 -29.39
C PRO A 289 16.06 -5.88 -29.28
N ALA A 290 17.21 -6.37 -29.72
CA ALA A 290 17.57 -7.78 -29.67
C ALA A 290 17.71 -8.30 -28.22
N LEU A 291 18.03 -7.43 -27.26
CA LEU A 291 18.15 -7.80 -25.84
C LEU A 291 16.81 -8.22 -25.20
N ILE A 292 15.69 -7.67 -25.71
CA ILE A 292 14.35 -7.79 -25.11
C ILE A 292 13.28 -8.19 -26.13
N ALA A 293 13.68 -8.65 -27.31
CA ALA A 293 12.76 -9.02 -28.38
C ALA A 293 11.82 -10.17 -27.95
N PRO A 294 10.52 -10.09 -28.28
CA PRO A 294 9.59 -11.18 -28.10
C PRO A 294 10.09 -12.45 -28.80
N ARG A 295 9.95 -13.59 -28.14
CA ARG A 295 10.30 -14.89 -28.73
C ARG A 295 9.29 -15.24 -29.83
N ARG A 296 9.68 -15.07 -31.11
CA ARG A 296 8.90 -15.48 -32.28
C ARG A 296 9.25 -16.92 -32.65
N ARG A 297 8.22 -17.72 -32.96
CA ARG A 297 8.46 -19.02 -33.60
C ARG A 297 8.64 -18.84 -35.10
N PRO A 298 9.46 -19.71 -35.77
CA PRO A 298 9.63 -19.72 -37.22
C PRO A 298 8.33 -19.91 -38.01
N ARG A 299 7.32 -20.53 -37.41
CA ARG A 299 5.99 -20.79 -38.06
C ARG A 299 5.03 -19.62 -38.11
N ASP A 300 5.25 -18.55 -37.34
CA ASP A 300 4.39 -17.36 -37.34
C ASP A 300 4.63 -16.42 -38.54
N ALA A 301 5.62 -16.75 -39.40
CA ALA A 301 6.01 -15.96 -40.59
C ALA A 301 5.21 -16.34 -41.86
N VAL A 302 4.33 -17.35 -41.84
CA VAL A 302 3.64 -17.85 -43.03
C VAL A 302 2.12 -17.83 -42.82
N GLY A 303 1.55 -16.63 -42.69
CA GLY A 303 0.10 -16.45 -42.66
C GLY A 303 -0.31 -15.15 -43.36
N ARG A 304 -1.16 -15.21 -44.39
CA ARG A 304 -1.67 -14.08 -45.20
C ARG A 304 -2.65 -13.15 -44.44
N SER A 305 -2.90 -13.32 -43.19
CA SER A 305 -3.66 -12.38 -42.33
C SER A 305 -2.68 -11.60 -41.46
N GLY A 306 -2.83 -10.28 -41.36
CA GLY A 306 -1.96 -9.37 -40.57
C GLY A 306 -1.73 -9.83 -39.14
N PRO A 307 -0.81 -9.19 -38.40
CA PRO A 307 -0.39 -9.68 -37.10
C PRO A 307 -1.60 -9.71 -36.14
N ALA A 308 -2.07 -10.91 -35.80
CA ALA A 308 -3.17 -11.09 -34.87
C ALA A 308 -2.79 -10.56 -33.48
N ALA A 309 -3.70 -9.85 -32.82
CA ALA A 309 -3.50 -9.33 -31.46
C ALA A 309 -3.04 -10.43 -30.50
N ALA A 310 -2.03 -10.13 -29.70
CA ALA A 310 -1.46 -11.03 -28.71
C ALA A 310 -2.36 -11.15 -27.47
N LEU A 311 -3.07 -10.08 -27.12
CA LEU A 311 -4.09 -10.03 -26.07
C LEU A 311 -5.33 -9.31 -26.62
N THR A 312 -6.51 -9.84 -26.32
CA THR A 312 -7.78 -9.22 -26.67
C THR A 312 -8.70 -9.16 -25.45
N ALA A 313 -9.43 -8.10 -25.29
CA ALA A 313 -10.48 -7.98 -24.30
C ALA A 313 -11.75 -7.41 -24.95
N THR A 314 -12.88 -8.03 -24.71
CA THR A 314 -14.20 -7.45 -25.00
C THR A 314 -14.56 -6.44 -23.92
N PRO A 315 -15.58 -5.58 -24.09
CA PRO A 315 -16.08 -4.74 -23.02
C PRO A 315 -16.34 -5.58 -21.77
N LEU A 316 -15.80 -5.13 -20.63
CA LEU A 316 -15.87 -5.89 -19.38
C LEU A 316 -16.10 -4.99 -18.17
N THR A 317 -16.70 -5.58 -17.15
CA THR A 317 -16.83 -4.98 -15.82
C THR A 317 -16.11 -5.87 -14.82
N VAL A 318 -15.37 -5.28 -13.91
CA VAL A 318 -14.72 -5.98 -12.80
C VAL A 318 -15.40 -5.54 -11.52
N GLU A 319 -15.80 -6.51 -10.73
CA GLU A 319 -16.40 -6.29 -9.42
C GLU A 319 -15.43 -6.69 -8.32
N ARG A 320 -15.39 -5.91 -7.24
CA ARG A 320 -14.70 -6.28 -6.01
C ARG A 320 -15.70 -6.69 -4.95
N SER A 321 -15.49 -7.87 -4.41
CA SER A 321 -16.30 -8.42 -3.33
C SER A 321 -15.56 -8.24 -2.01
N THR A 322 -16.17 -7.51 -1.06
CA THR A 322 -15.67 -7.37 0.30
C THR A 322 -16.54 -8.21 1.23
N ARG A 323 -15.94 -9.17 1.92
CA ARG A 323 -16.65 -9.93 2.96
C ARG A 323 -16.61 -9.17 4.26
N LEU A 324 -17.80 -8.77 4.74
CA LEU A 324 -17.95 -8.11 6.03
C LEU A 324 -17.84 -9.12 7.19
N VAL A 325 -17.65 -8.60 8.40
CA VAL A 325 -17.55 -9.39 9.65
C VAL A 325 -18.77 -10.27 9.89
N ASP A 326 -19.96 -9.82 9.48
CA ASP A 326 -21.22 -10.53 9.56
C ASP A 326 -21.40 -11.65 8.52
N GLY A 327 -20.37 -11.89 7.68
CA GLY A 327 -20.35 -12.89 6.60
C GLY A 327 -21.09 -12.43 5.33
N THR A 328 -21.63 -11.22 5.29
CA THR A 328 -22.22 -10.66 4.07
C THR A 328 -21.10 -10.33 3.07
N VAL A 329 -21.34 -10.65 1.81
CA VAL A 329 -20.45 -10.25 0.71
C VAL A 329 -21.08 -9.03 0.04
N ARG A 330 -20.37 -7.90 0.11
CA ARG A 330 -20.72 -6.71 -0.65
C ARG A 330 -19.92 -6.71 -1.93
N THR A 331 -20.61 -6.70 -3.05
CA THR A 331 -19.99 -6.59 -4.38
C THR A 331 -20.28 -5.20 -4.93
N ARG A 332 -19.23 -4.56 -5.45
CA ARG A 332 -19.36 -3.24 -6.08
C ARG A 332 -18.54 -3.22 -7.37
N PRO A 333 -19.00 -2.52 -8.42
CA PRO A 333 -18.19 -2.28 -9.59
C PRO A 333 -16.90 -1.56 -9.21
N ALA A 334 -15.78 -2.11 -9.64
CA ALA A 334 -14.46 -1.55 -9.35
C ALA A 334 -13.81 -0.94 -10.61
N ALA A 335 -14.15 -1.44 -11.79
CA ALA A 335 -13.69 -0.91 -13.06
C ALA A 335 -14.62 -1.32 -14.19
N ARG A 336 -14.65 -0.51 -15.25
CA ARG A 336 -15.39 -0.81 -16.48
C ARG A 336 -14.57 -0.42 -17.71
N LEU A 337 -14.35 -1.37 -18.61
CA LEU A 337 -13.81 -1.14 -19.94
C LEU A 337 -15.01 -1.15 -20.89
N THR A 338 -15.28 -0.02 -21.56
CA THR A 338 -16.48 0.16 -22.39
C THR A 338 -16.27 -0.19 -23.85
N SER A 339 -15.03 -0.22 -24.30
CA SER A 339 -14.65 -0.53 -25.69
C SER A 339 -13.73 -1.74 -25.76
N PRO A 340 -13.75 -2.52 -26.84
CA PRO A 340 -12.80 -3.63 -27.04
C PRO A 340 -11.36 -3.15 -27.00
N LEU A 341 -10.47 -3.96 -26.41
CA LEU A 341 -9.03 -3.68 -26.34
C LEU A 341 -8.29 -4.80 -27.07
N ASP A 342 -7.48 -4.41 -28.06
CA ASP A 342 -6.62 -5.29 -28.82
C ASP A 342 -5.17 -4.85 -28.71
N ALA A 343 -4.34 -5.63 -27.99
CA ALA A 343 -2.92 -5.41 -27.91
C ALA A 343 -2.21 -6.11 -29.09
N ALA A 344 -2.02 -5.37 -30.16
CA ALA A 344 -1.33 -5.87 -31.35
C ALA A 344 0.19 -5.74 -31.22
N PRO A 345 0.98 -6.61 -31.90
CA PRO A 345 2.43 -6.49 -31.92
C PRO A 345 2.90 -5.10 -32.38
N GLY A 346 3.87 -4.51 -31.68
CA GLY A 346 4.42 -3.19 -31.94
C GLY A 346 3.57 -2.02 -31.45
N THR A 347 2.42 -2.26 -30.81
CA THR A 347 1.52 -1.19 -30.32
C THR A 347 1.74 -0.87 -28.86
N LEU A 348 1.42 0.37 -28.48
CA LEU A 348 1.25 0.83 -27.10
C LEU A 348 -0.21 1.26 -26.92
N THR A 349 -0.92 0.55 -26.08
CA THR A 349 -2.27 0.90 -25.65
C THR A 349 -2.19 1.57 -24.28
N ALA A 350 -2.65 2.82 -24.17
CA ALA A 350 -2.71 3.54 -22.91
C ALA A 350 -4.11 3.47 -22.28
N LEU A 351 -4.19 3.08 -21.03
CA LEU A 351 -5.38 3.19 -20.18
C LEU A 351 -5.25 4.47 -19.36
N VAL A 352 -6.12 5.46 -19.64
CA VAL A 352 -6.09 6.76 -18.98
C VAL A 352 -7.39 7.01 -18.23
N GLY A 353 -7.36 7.86 -17.20
CA GLY A 353 -8.51 8.24 -16.41
C GLY A 353 -8.10 8.76 -15.02
N PRO A 354 -9.00 9.41 -14.29
CA PRO A 354 -8.72 9.94 -12.96
C PRO A 354 -8.36 8.82 -11.96
N SER A 355 -7.82 9.19 -10.81
CA SER A 355 -7.60 8.25 -9.71
C SER A 355 -8.92 7.59 -9.32
N GLY A 356 -8.91 6.27 -9.06
CA GLY A 356 -10.12 5.50 -8.76
C GLY A 356 -10.97 5.10 -9.98
N SER A 357 -10.60 5.44 -11.22
CA SER A 357 -11.33 4.99 -12.42
C SER A 357 -11.15 3.50 -12.72
N GLY A 358 -10.28 2.81 -11.99
CA GLY A 358 -10.09 1.36 -12.11
C GLY A 358 -9.03 0.94 -13.14
N LYS A 359 -8.08 1.81 -13.52
CA LYS A 359 -6.98 1.49 -14.47
C LYS A 359 -6.21 0.22 -14.06
N SER A 360 -5.68 0.20 -12.84
CA SER A 360 -4.96 -0.96 -12.29
C SER A 360 -5.88 -2.19 -12.17
N THR A 361 -7.18 -1.98 -11.87
CA THR A 361 -8.17 -3.06 -11.79
C THR A 361 -8.40 -3.72 -13.16
N VAL A 362 -8.49 -2.92 -14.23
CA VAL A 362 -8.57 -3.45 -15.62
C VAL A 362 -7.28 -4.20 -15.96
N LEU A 363 -6.09 -3.64 -15.67
CA LEU A 363 -4.82 -4.34 -15.90
C LEU A 363 -4.76 -5.67 -15.13
N HIS A 364 -5.24 -5.73 -13.87
CA HIS A 364 -5.33 -6.98 -13.11
C HIS A 364 -6.27 -8.00 -13.76
N ALA A 365 -7.38 -7.56 -14.35
CA ALA A 365 -8.27 -8.45 -15.12
C ALA A 365 -7.58 -8.94 -16.40
N LEU A 366 -6.86 -8.07 -17.12
CA LEU A 366 -6.09 -8.45 -18.31
C LEU A 366 -4.97 -9.46 -17.98
N ALA A 367 -4.41 -9.39 -16.77
CA ALA A 367 -3.39 -10.34 -16.27
C ALA A 367 -3.99 -11.66 -15.74
N GLY A 368 -5.32 -11.77 -15.64
CA GLY A 368 -5.98 -12.92 -15.01
C GLY A 368 -5.79 -12.98 -13.49
N PHE A 369 -5.59 -11.82 -12.84
CA PHE A 369 -5.53 -11.70 -11.38
C PHE A 369 -6.89 -11.44 -10.74
N LEU A 370 -7.84 -10.93 -11.53
CA LEU A 370 -9.22 -10.68 -11.16
C LEU A 370 -10.12 -11.20 -12.27
N ASP A 371 -11.19 -11.86 -11.89
CA ASP A 371 -12.17 -12.38 -12.84
C ASP A 371 -13.13 -11.25 -13.24
N PRO A 372 -13.31 -10.97 -14.54
CA PRO A 372 -14.37 -10.09 -15.00
C PRO A 372 -15.74 -10.75 -14.81
N THR A 373 -16.79 -9.94 -14.68
CA THR A 373 -18.18 -10.46 -14.57
C THR A 373 -18.64 -11.26 -15.79
N THR A 374 -18.07 -10.95 -16.95
CA THR A 374 -18.30 -11.69 -18.19
C THR A 374 -17.22 -12.74 -18.34
N ALA A 375 -17.62 -14.00 -18.31
CA ALA A 375 -16.71 -15.11 -18.59
C ALA A 375 -16.05 -14.93 -19.97
N ASP A 376 -14.77 -15.31 -20.07
CA ASP A 376 -14.01 -15.25 -21.32
C ASP A 376 -13.82 -13.85 -21.95
N ALA A 377 -14.11 -12.79 -21.21
CA ALA A 377 -13.95 -11.42 -21.69
C ALA A 377 -12.50 -11.07 -22.07
N VAL A 378 -11.52 -11.73 -21.48
CA VAL A 378 -10.09 -11.52 -21.75
C VAL A 378 -9.49 -12.79 -22.30
N ARG A 379 -8.80 -12.69 -23.43
CA ARG A 379 -8.13 -13.81 -24.06
C ARG A 379 -6.72 -13.46 -24.49
N VAL A 380 -5.75 -14.32 -24.15
CA VAL A 380 -4.36 -14.21 -24.56
C VAL A 380 -3.99 -15.35 -25.49
N ARG A 381 -3.14 -15.04 -26.47
CA ARG A 381 -2.60 -16.03 -27.39
C ARG A 381 -1.43 -16.76 -26.71
N THR A 382 -1.56 -18.07 -26.54
CA THR A 382 -0.48 -18.87 -25.95
C THR A 382 0.57 -19.20 -27.02
N PRO A 383 1.86 -18.91 -26.77
CA PRO A 383 2.95 -19.49 -27.55
C PRO A 383 2.91 -21.01 -27.31
N GLY A 384 2.76 -21.82 -28.37
CA GLY A 384 2.65 -23.26 -28.20
C GLY A 384 3.83 -23.87 -27.44
N SER A 385 3.58 -24.73 -26.46
CA SER A 385 4.60 -25.49 -25.72
C SER A 385 5.00 -26.76 -26.48
N ASP A 386 6.28 -26.97 -26.75
CA ASP A 386 6.80 -28.24 -27.32
C ASP A 386 7.11 -29.31 -26.25
N THR A 387 6.91 -29.03 -24.93
CA THR A 387 7.56 -29.84 -23.89
C THR A 387 6.68 -30.31 -22.73
N SER A 388 5.39 -30.12 -22.73
CA SER A 388 4.57 -30.68 -21.63
C SER A 388 3.51 -31.64 -22.15
N PRO A 389 3.72 -32.97 -22.04
CA PRO A 389 2.65 -33.93 -22.25
C PRO A 389 1.62 -33.76 -21.14
N GLY A 390 0.48 -33.12 -21.45
CA GLY A 390 -0.63 -32.95 -20.51
C GLY A 390 -1.29 -31.55 -20.45
N SER A 391 -0.75 -30.52 -21.06
CA SER A 391 -1.47 -29.25 -21.25
C SER A 391 -2.31 -29.37 -22.54
N GLY A 392 -3.62 -29.52 -22.41
CA GLY A 392 -4.55 -29.68 -23.54
C GLY A 392 -4.77 -28.42 -24.39
N THR A 393 -3.82 -27.48 -24.42
CA THR A 393 -3.93 -26.24 -25.19
C THR A 393 -3.14 -26.34 -26.48
N SER A 394 -3.86 -26.28 -27.61
CA SER A 394 -3.25 -26.22 -28.94
C SER A 394 -2.42 -24.97 -29.14
N PRO A 395 -1.28 -25.03 -29.87
CA PRO A 395 -0.48 -23.85 -30.20
C PRO A 395 -1.31 -22.77 -30.91
N GLY A 396 -1.25 -21.53 -30.40
CA GLY A 396 -2.02 -20.43 -30.96
C GLY A 396 -3.48 -20.36 -30.51
N ALA A 397 -3.92 -21.23 -29.60
CA ALA A 397 -5.22 -21.12 -28.96
C ALA A 397 -5.31 -19.83 -28.11
N ARG A 398 -6.50 -19.25 -28.08
CA ARG A 398 -6.82 -18.11 -27.23
C ARG A 398 -7.45 -18.61 -25.92
N THR A 399 -6.75 -18.41 -24.82
CA THR A 399 -7.16 -18.90 -23.50
C THR A 399 -7.31 -17.73 -22.54
N ALA A 400 -8.21 -17.84 -21.56
CA ALA A 400 -8.30 -16.85 -20.49
C ALA A 400 -7.02 -16.88 -19.64
N PRO A 401 -6.41 -15.72 -19.32
CA PRO A 401 -5.16 -15.68 -18.54
C PRO A 401 -5.27 -16.33 -17.17
N GLY A 402 -6.47 -16.31 -16.58
CA GLY A 402 -6.78 -16.98 -15.30
C GLY A 402 -6.59 -18.49 -15.31
N ASP A 403 -6.83 -19.13 -16.47
CA ASP A 403 -6.79 -20.59 -16.64
C ASP A 403 -5.40 -21.13 -16.98
N LEU A 404 -4.44 -20.25 -17.32
CA LEU A 404 -3.10 -20.65 -17.71
C LEU A 404 -2.27 -21.13 -16.52
N ALA A 405 -1.46 -22.16 -16.72
CA ALA A 405 -0.39 -22.50 -15.79
C ALA A 405 0.60 -21.33 -15.67
N ALA A 406 1.30 -21.23 -14.53
CA ALA A 406 2.21 -20.11 -14.28
C ALA A 406 3.28 -19.95 -15.37
N THR A 407 3.87 -21.04 -15.84
CA THR A 407 4.87 -21.05 -16.92
C THR A 407 4.29 -20.59 -18.25
N ASP A 408 3.06 -21.00 -18.59
CA ASP A 408 2.41 -20.59 -19.84
C ASP A 408 1.96 -19.12 -19.78
N LEU A 409 1.52 -18.65 -18.60
CA LEU A 409 1.22 -17.25 -18.35
C LEU A 409 2.48 -16.38 -18.52
N ALA A 410 3.62 -16.79 -17.94
CA ALA A 410 4.90 -16.10 -18.08
C ALA A 410 5.41 -16.06 -19.52
N ARG A 411 5.14 -17.14 -20.32
CA ARG A 411 5.45 -17.14 -21.76
C ARG A 411 4.55 -16.22 -22.55
N ALA A 412 3.33 -15.96 -22.10
CA ALA A 412 2.32 -15.17 -22.79
C ALA A 412 2.41 -13.68 -22.46
N MET A 413 2.77 -13.32 -21.25
CA MET A 413 2.79 -11.93 -20.82
C MET A 413 3.73 -11.68 -19.65
N ALA A 414 4.10 -10.39 -19.47
CA ALA A 414 4.84 -9.90 -18.31
C ALA A 414 4.09 -8.77 -17.62
N TRP A 415 4.45 -8.51 -16.37
CA TRP A 415 3.83 -7.52 -15.52
C TRP A 415 4.86 -6.59 -14.86
N VAL A 416 4.61 -5.29 -14.94
CA VAL A 416 5.34 -4.26 -14.20
C VAL A 416 4.33 -3.53 -13.31
N PRO A 417 4.39 -3.70 -11.98
CA PRO A 417 3.47 -3.04 -11.06
C PRO A 417 3.85 -1.58 -10.81
N GLN A 418 2.94 -0.85 -10.19
CA GLN A 418 3.19 0.52 -9.72
C GLN A 418 4.35 0.56 -8.70
N TRP A 419 4.47 -0.42 -7.81
CA TRP A 419 5.54 -0.56 -6.81
C TRP A 419 6.54 -1.63 -7.23
N SER A 420 7.73 -1.20 -7.66
CA SER A 420 8.75 -2.12 -8.19
C SER A 420 9.31 -3.08 -7.14
N SER A 421 9.35 -2.67 -5.87
CA SER A 421 9.78 -3.50 -4.74
C SER A 421 8.92 -4.75 -4.57
N SER A 422 7.65 -4.72 -5.03
CA SER A 422 6.74 -5.86 -4.91
C SER A 422 7.08 -7.04 -5.81
N THR A 423 7.89 -6.84 -6.85
CA THR A 423 8.26 -7.90 -7.81
C THR A 423 9.54 -8.64 -7.49
N ILE A 424 10.32 -8.16 -6.53
CA ILE A 424 11.63 -8.73 -6.20
C ILE A 424 11.48 -10.14 -5.62
N VAL A 425 12.09 -11.12 -6.29
CA VAL A 425 12.02 -12.56 -5.94
C VAL A 425 13.40 -13.20 -5.74
N ALA A 426 14.49 -12.54 -6.16
CA ALA A 426 15.83 -13.07 -6.10
C ALA A 426 16.71 -12.31 -5.09
N ALA A 427 17.90 -12.90 -4.80
CA ALA A 427 18.85 -12.34 -3.84
C ALA A 427 19.78 -11.30 -4.46
N THR A 428 20.05 -11.39 -5.76
CA THR A 428 20.92 -10.46 -6.48
C THR A 428 20.24 -9.84 -7.68
N VAL A 429 20.71 -8.66 -8.10
CA VAL A 429 20.20 -7.93 -9.26
C VAL A 429 20.26 -8.77 -10.54
N LEU A 430 21.36 -9.51 -10.76
CA LEU A 430 21.49 -10.36 -11.94
C LEU A 430 20.51 -11.55 -11.90
N GLU A 431 20.38 -12.21 -10.75
CA GLU A 431 19.41 -13.29 -10.58
C GLU A 431 17.98 -12.78 -10.73
N GLU A 432 17.68 -11.55 -10.29
CA GLU A 432 16.36 -10.94 -10.43
C GLU A 432 15.97 -10.79 -11.91
N VAL A 433 16.89 -10.33 -12.76
CA VAL A 433 16.65 -10.21 -14.21
C VAL A 433 16.48 -11.59 -14.85
N LEU A 434 17.22 -12.60 -14.39
CA LEU A 434 17.19 -13.96 -14.92
C LEU A 434 16.04 -14.82 -14.35
N ALA A 435 15.37 -14.40 -13.28
CA ALA A 435 14.45 -15.24 -12.50
C ALA A 435 13.31 -15.85 -13.34
N THR A 436 12.68 -15.07 -14.23
CA THR A 436 11.64 -15.59 -15.11
C THR A 436 12.19 -16.56 -16.15
N SER A 437 13.33 -16.25 -16.76
CA SER A 437 14.02 -17.16 -17.70
C SER A 437 14.40 -18.48 -17.03
N ALA A 438 14.86 -18.41 -15.78
CA ALA A 438 15.17 -19.59 -14.97
C ALA A 438 13.92 -20.45 -14.67
N ALA A 439 12.82 -19.80 -14.31
CA ALA A 439 11.54 -20.50 -14.09
C ALA A 439 10.99 -21.18 -15.36
N LEU A 440 11.33 -20.65 -16.53
CA LEU A 440 10.95 -21.21 -17.83
C LEU A 440 11.94 -22.29 -18.34
N GLY A 441 13.08 -22.49 -17.65
CA GLY A 441 14.14 -23.41 -18.09
C GLY A 441 15.00 -22.87 -19.24
N ASP A 442 15.01 -21.54 -19.43
CA ASP A 442 15.56 -20.85 -20.61
C ASP A 442 16.85 -20.06 -20.30
N VAL A 443 17.63 -20.49 -19.32
CA VAL A 443 18.91 -19.86 -18.98
C VAL A 443 20.05 -20.60 -19.67
N ASP A 444 20.54 -20.02 -20.75
CA ASP A 444 21.75 -20.40 -21.46
C ASP A 444 22.82 -19.30 -21.34
N PRO A 445 24.08 -19.54 -21.81
CA PRO A 445 25.10 -18.52 -21.80
C PRO A 445 24.73 -17.23 -22.55
N ALA A 446 23.96 -17.34 -23.65
CA ALA A 446 23.51 -16.19 -24.42
C ALA A 446 22.46 -15.36 -23.66
N THR A 447 21.53 -15.99 -22.94
CA THR A 447 20.56 -15.31 -22.09
C THR A 447 21.27 -14.60 -20.92
N SER A 448 22.26 -15.25 -20.32
CA SER A 448 23.07 -14.64 -19.25
C SER A 448 23.86 -13.43 -19.74
N GLU A 449 24.39 -13.46 -20.97
CA GLU A 449 25.09 -12.34 -21.55
C GLU A 449 24.13 -11.19 -21.93
N ARG A 450 22.96 -11.52 -22.48
CA ARG A 450 21.89 -10.51 -22.72
C ARG A 450 21.50 -9.81 -21.41
N ALA A 451 21.38 -10.55 -20.30
CA ALA A 451 21.08 -9.98 -19.00
C ALA A 451 22.13 -8.98 -18.53
N ARG A 452 23.43 -9.34 -18.67
CA ARG A 452 24.55 -8.44 -18.31
C ARG A 452 24.58 -7.19 -19.20
N SER A 453 24.42 -7.37 -20.52
CA SER A 453 24.37 -6.27 -21.48
C SER A 453 23.21 -5.32 -21.20
N LEU A 454 22.03 -5.87 -20.86
CA LEU A 454 20.86 -5.09 -20.48
C LEU A 454 21.11 -4.30 -19.18
N LEU A 455 21.66 -4.93 -18.15
CA LEU A 455 22.04 -4.26 -16.90
C LEU A 455 23.08 -3.15 -17.14
N THR A 456 24.06 -3.38 -18.00
CA THR A 456 25.08 -2.37 -18.37
C THR A 456 24.43 -1.17 -19.06
N THR A 457 23.53 -1.42 -20.04
CA THR A 457 22.78 -0.37 -20.74
C THR A 457 21.97 0.48 -19.77
N LEU A 458 21.37 -0.13 -18.76
CA LEU A 458 20.57 0.52 -17.72
C LEU A 458 21.39 1.14 -16.58
N ARG A 459 22.71 1.09 -16.67
CA ARG A 459 23.65 1.55 -15.63
C ARG A 459 23.48 0.82 -14.29
N LEU A 460 23.10 -0.46 -14.34
CA LEU A 460 22.96 -1.35 -13.18
C LEU A 460 24.05 -2.44 -13.14
N GLY A 461 24.95 -2.48 -14.12
CA GLY A 461 25.96 -3.55 -14.25
C GLY A 461 26.91 -3.66 -13.05
N HIS A 462 27.30 -2.52 -12.43
CA HIS A 462 28.12 -2.48 -11.23
C HIS A 462 27.38 -3.00 -9.98
N LEU A 463 26.06 -3.06 -10.00
CA LEU A 463 25.19 -3.55 -8.91
C LEU A 463 24.74 -5.01 -9.14
N ALA A 464 25.27 -5.70 -10.14
CA ALA A 464 24.82 -7.05 -10.53
C ALA A 464 24.81 -8.07 -9.38
N ARG A 465 25.69 -7.92 -8.40
CA ARG A 465 25.81 -8.78 -7.21
C ARG A 465 25.14 -8.19 -5.95
N ALA A 466 24.61 -6.96 -6.02
CA ALA A 466 23.94 -6.32 -4.91
C ALA A 466 22.55 -6.93 -4.68
N ASP A 467 22.03 -6.82 -3.45
CA ASP A 467 20.64 -7.15 -3.14
C ASP A 467 19.74 -6.10 -3.81
N PRO A 468 18.78 -6.51 -4.65
CA PRO A 468 17.88 -5.59 -5.32
C PRO A 468 16.98 -4.77 -4.38
N ARG A 469 16.82 -5.19 -3.13
CA ARG A 469 16.06 -4.46 -2.11
C ARG A 469 16.77 -3.21 -1.61
N HIS A 470 18.09 -3.16 -1.74
CA HIS A 470 18.92 -2.01 -1.32
C HIS A 470 19.12 -0.98 -2.45
N LEU A 471 18.54 -1.19 -3.60
CA LEU A 471 18.57 -0.25 -4.71
C LEU A 471 17.65 0.94 -4.44
N SER A 472 18.00 2.11 -5.00
CA SER A 472 17.10 3.27 -5.02
C SER A 472 15.82 2.96 -5.82
N GLY A 473 14.72 3.68 -5.56
CA GLY A 473 13.44 3.48 -6.24
C GLY A 473 13.55 3.52 -7.78
N GLY A 474 14.36 4.44 -8.32
CA GLY A 474 14.61 4.53 -9.76
C GLY A 474 15.42 3.35 -10.31
N GLU A 475 16.39 2.81 -9.54
CA GLU A 475 17.14 1.61 -9.91
C GLU A 475 16.24 0.38 -9.87
N GLN A 476 15.39 0.24 -8.84
CA GLN A 476 14.41 -0.84 -8.74
C GLN A 476 13.41 -0.78 -9.90
N ARG A 477 12.99 0.42 -10.34
CA ARG A 477 12.08 0.58 -11.48
C ARG A 477 12.74 0.10 -12.78
N ARG A 478 13.98 0.52 -13.06
CA ARG A 478 14.72 0.06 -14.23
C ARG A 478 14.93 -1.47 -14.21
N LEU A 479 15.25 -2.01 -13.04
CA LEU A 479 15.41 -3.46 -12.83
C LEU A 479 14.10 -4.22 -13.08
N ALA A 480 12.97 -3.74 -12.55
CA ALA A 480 11.68 -4.40 -12.70
C ALA A 480 11.25 -4.50 -14.17
N VAL A 481 11.43 -3.42 -14.96
CA VAL A 481 11.12 -3.45 -16.39
C VAL A 481 12.07 -4.38 -17.16
N ALA A 482 13.38 -4.37 -16.82
CA ALA A 482 14.35 -5.28 -17.42
C ALA A 482 14.02 -6.75 -17.14
N ALA A 483 13.70 -7.09 -15.89
CA ALA A 483 13.32 -8.44 -15.46
C ALA A 483 12.03 -8.92 -16.14
N ALA A 484 11.08 -8.00 -16.38
CA ALA A 484 9.84 -8.28 -17.07
C ALA A 484 10.04 -8.56 -18.58
N LEU A 485 11.09 -8.00 -19.21
CA LEU A 485 11.28 -8.07 -20.66
C LEU A 485 12.33 -9.09 -21.13
N LEU A 486 13.33 -9.45 -20.31
CA LEU A 486 14.46 -10.28 -20.73
C LEU A 486 14.02 -11.62 -21.33
N HIS A 487 13.01 -12.28 -20.77
CA HIS A 487 12.53 -13.58 -21.26
C HIS A 487 11.73 -13.51 -22.58
N GLY A 488 11.47 -12.29 -23.08
CA GLY A 488 10.83 -12.04 -24.38
C GLY A 488 9.36 -12.40 -24.45
N PRO A 489 8.49 -11.91 -23.53
CA PRO A 489 7.03 -12.13 -23.60
C PRO A 489 6.46 -11.40 -24.82
N PRO A 490 5.33 -11.85 -25.42
CA PRO A 490 4.65 -11.10 -26.47
C PRO A 490 3.87 -9.87 -25.98
N VAL A 491 3.44 -9.84 -24.71
CA VAL A 491 2.66 -8.76 -24.11
C VAL A 491 3.31 -8.26 -22.82
N LEU A 492 3.45 -6.95 -22.68
CA LEU A 492 3.80 -6.27 -21.44
C LEU A 492 2.59 -5.52 -20.89
N LEU A 493 2.20 -5.81 -19.66
CA LEU A 493 1.25 -5.04 -18.88
C LEU A 493 2.02 -4.18 -17.87
N ALA A 494 1.82 -2.86 -17.86
CA ALA A 494 2.56 -1.94 -17.01
C ALA A 494 1.61 -0.98 -16.29
N ASP A 495 1.71 -0.95 -14.95
CA ASP A 495 0.93 -0.06 -14.11
C ASP A 495 1.79 1.13 -13.67
N GLU A 496 1.46 2.32 -14.17
CA GLU A 496 2.14 3.60 -13.92
C GLU A 496 3.69 3.50 -14.02
N PRO A 497 4.23 3.04 -15.18
CA PRO A 497 5.65 2.69 -15.28
C PRO A 497 6.61 3.87 -15.13
N THR A 498 6.15 5.11 -15.35
CA THR A 498 6.98 6.34 -15.36
C THR A 498 6.66 7.32 -14.24
N VAL A 499 5.65 7.04 -13.42
CA VAL A 499 5.19 7.94 -12.35
C VAL A 499 6.22 8.05 -11.23
N GLY A 500 6.45 9.27 -10.73
CA GLY A 500 7.40 9.55 -9.65
C GLY A 500 8.86 9.31 -10.03
N GLN A 501 9.20 9.30 -11.33
CA GLN A 501 10.56 9.00 -11.78
C GLN A 501 11.33 10.27 -12.16
N ASP A 502 12.63 10.27 -11.82
CA ASP A 502 13.56 11.25 -12.37
C ASP A 502 13.70 11.12 -13.90
N ARG A 503 14.23 12.15 -14.56
CA ARG A 503 14.39 12.19 -16.03
C ARG A 503 15.21 11.03 -16.59
N ARG A 504 16.22 10.55 -15.85
CA ARG A 504 17.09 9.45 -16.29
C ARG A 504 16.34 8.12 -16.26
N THR A 505 15.62 7.85 -15.17
CA THR A 505 14.81 6.65 -15.03
C THR A 505 13.66 6.65 -16.02
N TRP A 506 12.99 7.80 -16.21
CA TRP A 506 11.96 7.97 -17.23
C TRP A 506 12.49 7.64 -18.63
N ALA A 507 13.65 8.20 -19.01
CA ALA A 507 14.27 7.93 -20.29
C ALA A 507 14.61 6.46 -20.51
N ALA A 508 15.06 5.77 -19.45
CA ALA A 508 15.38 4.35 -19.50
C ALA A 508 14.10 3.49 -19.66
N VAL A 509 13.05 3.76 -18.89
CA VAL A 509 11.78 3.02 -18.98
C VAL A 509 11.12 3.22 -20.34
N VAL A 510 11.03 4.47 -20.82
CA VAL A 510 10.45 4.77 -22.14
C VAL A 510 11.32 4.18 -23.26
N GLY A 511 12.64 4.18 -23.11
CA GLY A 511 13.58 3.56 -24.05
C GLY A 511 13.37 2.04 -24.13
N LEU A 512 13.24 1.36 -22.99
CA LEU A 512 12.93 -0.08 -22.96
C LEU A 512 11.58 -0.39 -23.64
N VAL A 513 10.54 0.39 -23.34
CA VAL A 513 9.21 0.22 -23.95
C VAL A 513 9.29 0.47 -25.47
N ALA A 514 10.03 1.49 -25.90
CA ALA A 514 10.20 1.80 -27.34
C ALA A 514 10.96 0.67 -28.08
N ALA A 515 12.06 0.18 -27.52
CA ALA A 515 12.84 -0.92 -28.08
C ALA A 515 12.02 -2.22 -28.13
N TYR A 516 11.26 -2.51 -27.08
CA TYR A 516 10.40 -3.69 -27.03
C TYR A 516 9.30 -3.63 -28.10
N ARG A 517 8.66 -2.48 -28.29
CA ARG A 517 7.66 -2.26 -29.36
C ARG A 517 8.28 -2.41 -30.75
N SER A 518 9.45 -1.82 -30.99
CA SER A 518 10.16 -1.94 -32.28
C SER A 518 10.53 -3.38 -32.62
N ALA A 519 10.79 -4.21 -31.58
CA ALA A 519 10.97 -5.66 -31.73
C ALA A 519 9.68 -6.43 -31.95
N GLY A 520 8.51 -5.75 -31.93
CA GLY A 520 7.20 -6.35 -32.16
C GLY A 520 6.47 -6.79 -30.89
N GLY A 521 6.89 -6.34 -29.71
CA GLY A 521 6.14 -6.52 -28.45
C GLY A 521 4.91 -5.63 -28.38
N ALA A 522 3.83 -6.12 -27.76
CA ALA A 522 2.64 -5.36 -27.44
C ALA A 522 2.68 -4.83 -26.02
N VAL A 523 2.30 -3.56 -25.80
CA VAL A 523 2.31 -2.93 -24.48
C VAL A 523 0.92 -2.41 -24.15
N VAL A 524 0.42 -2.73 -22.94
CA VAL A 524 -0.76 -2.09 -22.36
C VAL A 524 -0.31 -1.41 -21.06
N ALA A 525 -0.39 -0.08 -21.01
CA ALA A 525 0.05 0.71 -19.87
C ALA A 525 -1.10 1.49 -19.27
N ALA A 526 -1.36 1.35 -17.97
CA ALA A 526 -2.13 2.32 -17.22
C ALA A 526 -1.21 3.49 -16.90
N THR A 527 -1.58 4.71 -17.28
CA THR A 527 -0.74 5.88 -17.00
C THR A 527 -1.51 7.18 -17.09
N HIS A 528 -1.03 8.18 -16.36
CA HIS A 528 -1.41 9.58 -16.50
C HIS A 528 -0.26 10.46 -17.06
N ASP A 529 0.90 9.86 -17.38
CA ASP A 529 2.03 10.55 -18.00
C ASP A 529 1.67 10.95 -19.44
N ARG A 530 1.48 12.26 -19.68
CA ARG A 530 1.12 12.80 -20.98
C ARG A 530 2.12 12.39 -22.07
N HIS A 531 3.40 12.33 -21.77
CA HIS A 531 4.43 12.00 -22.75
C HIS A 531 4.41 10.53 -23.17
N VAL A 532 3.94 9.63 -22.29
CA VAL A 532 3.66 8.23 -22.63
C VAL A 532 2.36 8.13 -23.43
N VAL A 533 1.32 8.87 -23.02
CA VAL A 533 0.03 8.91 -23.74
C VAL A 533 0.17 9.45 -25.16
N GLU A 534 0.97 10.50 -25.38
CA GLU A 534 1.26 11.04 -26.72
C GLU A 534 1.95 10.01 -27.65
N ARG A 535 2.65 9.03 -27.09
CA ARG A 535 3.33 7.94 -27.83
C ARG A 535 2.47 6.71 -28.00
N ALA A 536 1.26 6.69 -27.41
CA ALA A 536 0.35 5.57 -27.50
C ALA A 536 -0.26 5.45 -28.90
N THR A 537 -0.40 4.21 -29.36
CA THR A 537 -1.10 3.89 -30.62
C THR A 537 -2.61 3.96 -30.42
N VAL A 538 -3.09 3.52 -29.25
CA VAL A 538 -4.50 3.52 -28.87
C VAL A 538 -4.63 4.03 -27.44
N VAL A 539 -5.67 4.83 -27.18
CA VAL A 539 -5.95 5.36 -25.84
C VAL A 539 -7.37 4.97 -25.43
N HIS A 540 -7.50 4.23 -24.35
CA HIS A 540 -8.78 3.93 -23.72
C HIS A 540 -8.98 4.84 -22.51
N ARG A 541 -10.07 5.61 -22.50
CA ARG A 541 -10.45 6.47 -21.37
C ARG A 541 -11.38 5.70 -20.44
N LEU A 542 -10.98 5.56 -19.18
CA LEU A 542 -11.78 4.92 -18.15
C LEU A 542 -12.45 5.98 -17.28
N GLU A 543 -13.74 5.80 -17.08
CA GLU A 543 -14.52 6.62 -16.16
C GLU A 543 -14.59 5.95 -14.77
N PRO A 544 -14.66 6.74 -13.69
CA PRO A 544 -14.92 6.18 -12.38
C PRO A 544 -16.21 5.36 -12.39
N PRO A 545 -16.21 4.16 -11.81
CA PRO A 545 -17.45 3.39 -11.71
C PRO A 545 -18.49 4.20 -10.94
N PRO A 546 -19.79 4.10 -11.29
CA PRO A 546 -20.83 4.81 -10.57
C PRO A 546 -20.74 4.48 -9.09
N ARG A 547 -20.69 5.51 -8.25
CA ARG A 547 -20.78 5.31 -6.81
C ARG A 547 -22.09 4.59 -6.54
N ALA A 548 -22.04 3.36 -6.04
CA ALA A 548 -23.24 2.71 -5.55
C ALA A 548 -23.81 3.62 -4.47
N VAL A 549 -24.97 4.19 -4.72
CA VAL A 549 -25.75 4.85 -3.67
C VAL A 549 -26.08 3.74 -2.69
N GLU A 550 -25.32 3.67 -1.60
CA GLU A 550 -25.62 2.70 -0.56
C GLU A 550 -27.01 3.04 -0.04
N PRO A 551 -27.97 2.10 -0.11
CA PRO A 551 -29.19 2.31 0.63
C PRO A 551 -28.79 2.43 2.09
N ALA A 552 -29.09 3.57 2.69
CA ALA A 552 -28.84 3.91 4.08
C ALA A 552 -29.74 3.12 5.07
N LEU A 553 -29.95 1.84 4.80
CA LEU A 553 -30.55 0.95 5.78
C LEU A 553 -29.43 0.50 6.72
N PRO A 554 -29.49 0.90 8.00
CA PRO A 554 -28.56 0.40 8.99
C PRO A 554 -28.65 -1.12 8.97
N ALA A 555 -27.56 -1.78 8.59
CA ALA A 555 -27.48 -3.23 8.72
C ALA A 555 -27.84 -3.56 10.16
N ALA A 556 -28.82 -4.46 10.37
CA ALA A 556 -29.29 -4.80 11.71
C ALA A 556 -28.08 -5.34 12.52
N VAL A 557 -27.61 -4.51 13.44
CA VAL A 557 -26.40 -4.76 14.24
C VAL A 557 -26.70 -5.84 15.26
N PRO A 558 -25.97 -6.96 15.30
CA PRO A 558 -26.19 -8.03 16.27
C PRO A 558 -25.92 -7.54 17.70
N LEU A 559 -26.53 -8.21 18.69
CA LEU A 559 -26.44 -7.78 20.10
C LEU A 559 -24.99 -7.71 20.57
N VAL A 560 -24.15 -8.68 20.22
CA VAL A 560 -22.72 -8.70 20.57
C VAL A 560 -21.94 -7.50 20.03
N ALA A 561 -22.27 -7.01 18.84
CA ALA A 561 -21.58 -5.86 18.24
C ALA A 561 -21.94 -4.51 18.91
N ARG A 562 -22.92 -4.51 19.84
CA ARG A 562 -23.30 -3.34 20.63
C ARG A 562 -22.55 -3.23 21.96
N CYS A 563 -21.78 -4.27 22.31
CA CYS A 563 -20.96 -4.32 23.51
C CYS A 563 -19.58 -3.73 23.26
N GLY A 564 -18.95 -3.24 24.34
CA GLY A 564 -17.60 -2.69 24.27
C GLY A 564 -16.56 -3.78 23.99
N PRO A 565 -15.45 -3.43 23.35
CA PRO A 565 -14.43 -4.39 22.91
C PRO A 565 -13.75 -5.12 24.08
N LEU A 566 -13.57 -4.45 25.22
CA LEU A 566 -13.02 -5.08 26.43
C LEU A 566 -13.96 -6.14 26.98
N ALA A 567 -15.27 -5.91 26.99
CA ALA A 567 -16.26 -6.89 27.45
C ALA A 567 -16.27 -8.12 26.52
N LEU A 568 -16.16 -7.91 25.19
CA LEU A 568 -16.05 -9.00 24.21
C LEU A 568 -14.79 -9.85 24.44
N LEU A 569 -13.65 -9.20 24.69
CA LEU A 569 -12.39 -9.89 24.99
C LEU A 569 -12.47 -10.70 26.28
N VAL A 570 -12.97 -10.08 27.35
CA VAL A 570 -13.17 -10.76 28.65
C VAL A 570 -14.13 -11.93 28.50
N GLY A 571 -15.23 -11.75 27.78
CA GLY A 571 -16.20 -12.82 27.50
C GLY A 571 -15.60 -13.99 26.73
N ALA A 572 -14.72 -13.73 25.76
CA ALA A 572 -13.99 -14.79 25.06
C ALA A 572 -12.99 -15.52 25.96
N LEU A 573 -12.26 -14.81 26.84
CA LEU A 573 -11.28 -15.38 27.75
C LEU A 573 -11.92 -16.23 28.86
N LEU A 574 -13.14 -15.89 29.30
CA LEU A 574 -13.89 -16.66 30.30
C LEU A 574 -14.27 -18.10 29.86
N ALA A 575 -14.15 -18.39 28.57
CA ALA A 575 -14.29 -19.75 28.06
C ALA A 575 -13.14 -20.68 28.46
N ILE A 576 -11.94 -20.13 28.71
CA ILE A 576 -10.75 -20.94 29.08
C ILE A 576 -10.98 -21.70 30.38
N PRO A 577 -11.32 -21.07 31.53
CA PRO A 577 -11.64 -21.78 32.72
C PRO A 577 -12.81 -22.77 32.58
N ALA A 578 -13.86 -22.42 31.80
CA ALA A 578 -14.95 -23.35 31.55
C ALA A 578 -14.53 -24.63 30.83
N GLY A 579 -13.58 -24.56 29.88
CA GLY A 579 -13.01 -25.71 29.20
C GLY A 579 -12.08 -26.52 30.12
N VAL A 580 -11.28 -25.87 30.94
CA VAL A 580 -10.33 -26.56 31.84
C VAL A 580 -11.03 -27.30 32.98
N ILE A 581 -12.06 -26.68 33.58
CA ILE A 581 -12.79 -27.21 34.74
C ILE A 581 -13.69 -28.41 34.36
N SER A 582 -14.16 -28.52 33.10
CA SER A 582 -15.06 -29.60 32.67
C SER A 582 -14.40 -31.00 32.84
N PRO A 583 -14.83 -31.88 33.77
CA PRO A 583 -14.14 -33.14 34.05
C PRO A 583 -14.41 -34.23 33.01
N HIS A 584 -15.65 -34.27 32.46
CA HIS A 584 -16.13 -35.31 31.55
C HIS A 584 -16.63 -34.72 30.21
N TRP A 585 -16.74 -35.56 29.19
CA TRP A 585 -17.27 -35.15 27.90
C TRP A 585 -18.72 -34.65 27.97
N THR A 586 -19.55 -35.23 28.88
CA THR A 586 -20.95 -34.83 29.14
C THR A 586 -21.03 -33.39 29.65
N THR A 587 -20.15 -33.02 30.58
CA THR A 587 -20.09 -31.65 31.13
C THR A 587 -19.57 -30.69 30.05
N SER A 588 -18.55 -31.08 29.28
CA SER A 588 -18.07 -30.29 28.15
C SER A 588 -19.16 -30.05 27.07
N LEU A 589 -20.02 -31.07 26.83
CA LEU A 589 -21.16 -30.96 25.91
C LEU A 589 -22.23 -29.99 26.46
N ALA A 590 -22.56 -30.06 27.75
CA ALA A 590 -23.51 -29.13 28.40
C ALA A 590 -23.00 -27.69 28.35
N VAL A 591 -21.71 -27.48 28.62
CA VAL A 591 -21.06 -26.16 28.49
C VAL A 591 -21.12 -25.66 27.05
N LEU A 592 -20.79 -26.50 26.07
CA LEU A 592 -20.84 -26.15 24.65
C LEU A 592 -22.26 -25.81 24.19
N ALA A 593 -23.27 -26.56 24.65
CA ALA A 593 -24.67 -26.28 24.37
C ALA A 593 -25.09 -24.90 24.94
N THR A 594 -24.70 -24.59 26.17
CA THR A 594 -24.94 -23.28 26.80
C THR A 594 -24.29 -22.16 25.99
N GLN A 595 -23.03 -22.32 25.61
CA GLN A 595 -22.32 -21.34 24.76
C GLN A 595 -22.98 -21.19 23.39
N ALA A 596 -23.46 -22.28 22.77
CA ALA A 596 -24.15 -22.21 21.48
C ALA A 596 -25.46 -21.42 21.57
N VAL A 597 -26.24 -21.60 22.65
CA VAL A 597 -27.46 -20.81 22.91
C VAL A 597 -27.12 -19.32 23.08
N LEU A 598 -26.11 -19.00 23.88
CA LEU A 598 -25.66 -17.62 24.08
C LEU A 598 -25.16 -17.00 22.75
N ALA A 599 -24.43 -17.78 21.93
CA ALA A 599 -23.96 -17.35 20.62
C ALA A 599 -25.14 -17.07 19.65
N LEU A 600 -26.16 -17.93 19.62
CA LEU A 600 -27.36 -17.71 18.80
C LEU A 600 -28.09 -16.43 19.21
N VAL A 601 -28.26 -16.20 20.51
CA VAL A 601 -28.86 -14.98 21.06
C VAL A 601 -27.98 -13.75 20.71
N GLY A 602 -26.68 -13.82 20.96
CA GLY A 602 -25.74 -12.74 20.74
C GLY A 602 -25.60 -12.33 19.26
N LEU A 603 -25.65 -13.31 18.35
CA LEU A 603 -25.60 -13.07 16.90
C LEU A 603 -26.95 -12.68 16.30
N SER A 604 -28.04 -12.75 17.08
CA SER A 604 -29.36 -12.25 16.65
C SER A 604 -29.34 -10.73 16.53
N ALA A 605 -30.16 -10.21 15.63
CA ALA A 605 -30.36 -8.80 15.49
C ALA A 605 -31.87 -8.50 15.47
N PRO A 606 -32.34 -7.46 16.15
CA PRO A 606 -33.74 -7.06 16.09
C PRO A 606 -34.09 -6.46 14.73
N GLY A 607 -35.18 -6.94 14.11
CA GLY A 607 -35.73 -6.40 12.87
C GLY A 607 -36.12 -7.48 11.85
N PRO A 608 -37.12 -7.21 11.01
CA PRO A 608 -37.57 -8.11 9.95
C PRO A 608 -36.50 -8.23 8.84
N GLY A 609 -36.27 -9.43 8.35
CA GLY A 609 -35.32 -9.69 7.26
C GLY A 609 -33.87 -9.92 7.68
N THR A 610 -33.60 -10.30 8.91
CA THR A 610 -32.24 -10.46 9.45
C THR A 610 -31.49 -11.64 8.79
N ARG A 611 -30.31 -11.36 8.27
CA ARG A 611 -29.38 -12.32 7.65
C ARG A 611 -28.65 -13.18 8.71
N SER A 612 -29.38 -13.79 9.64
CA SER A 612 -28.80 -14.64 10.70
C SER A 612 -28.03 -15.84 10.13
N ARG A 613 -28.51 -16.42 9.03
CA ARG A 613 -27.85 -17.54 8.34
C ARG A 613 -26.44 -17.18 7.83
N GLY A 614 -26.22 -15.97 7.33
CA GLY A 614 -24.87 -15.52 6.89
C GLY A 614 -23.89 -15.46 8.05
N ARG A 615 -24.31 -14.89 9.18
CA ARG A 615 -23.50 -14.79 10.41
C ARG A 615 -23.15 -16.14 11.00
N LEU A 616 -24.12 -17.05 11.06
CA LEU A 616 -23.89 -18.41 11.53
C LEU A 616 -22.92 -19.18 10.62
N ARG A 617 -23.09 -19.04 9.28
CA ARG A 617 -22.16 -19.65 8.32
C ARG A 617 -20.74 -19.07 8.47
N ALA A 618 -20.61 -17.78 8.66
CA ALA A 618 -19.31 -17.12 8.89
C ALA A 618 -18.65 -17.62 10.18
N THR A 619 -19.43 -17.73 11.27
CA THR A 619 -18.95 -18.31 12.54
C THR A 619 -18.55 -19.77 12.37
N GLY A 620 -19.33 -20.57 11.66
CA GLY A 620 -19.00 -21.97 11.36
C GLY A 620 -17.70 -22.11 10.57
N LEU A 621 -17.44 -21.26 9.60
CA LEU A 621 -16.16 -21.23 8.87
C LEU A 621 -14.97 -20.85 9.78
N ARG A 622 -15.18 -19.93 10.73
CA ARG A 622 -14.16 -19.55 11.72
C ARG A 622 -13.88 -20.67 12.74
N MET A 623 -14.87 -21.52 12.98
CA MET A 623 -14.70 -22.71 13.83
C MET A 623 -13.88 -23.82 13.17
N LEU A 624 -13.74 -23.83 11.84
CA LEU A 624 -13.12 -24.95 11.11
C LEU A 624 -11.70 -25.30 11.60
N PRO A 625 -10.77 -24.32 11.82
CA PRO A 625 -9.46 -24.64 12.39
C PRO A 625 -9.55 -25.24 13.79
N GLY A 626 -10.48 -24.76 14.61
CA GLY A 626 -10.74 -25.29 15.95
C GLY A 626 -11.31 -26.70 15.92
N VAL A 627 -12.18 -27.02 14.96
CA VAL A 627 -12.70 -28.40 14.76
C VAL A 627 -11.57 -29.32 14.33
N VAL A 628 -10.71 -28.90 13.39
CA VAL A 628 -9.54 -29.70 12.97
C VAL A 628 -8.60 -29.94 14.15
N ALA A 629 -8.33 -28.91 14.97
CA ALA A 629 -7.50 -29.02 16.17
C ALA A 629 -8.15 -29.98 17.19
N ALA A 630 -9.46 -29.86 17.43
CA ALA A 630 -10.21 -30.74 18.34
C ALA A 630 -10.15 -32.22 17.88
N LEU A 631 -10.34 -32.47 16.58
CA LEU A 631 -10.22 -33.80 15.99
C LEU A 631 -8.79 -34.35 16.10
N SER A 632 -7.78 -33.52 15.81
CA SER A 632 -6.36 -33.91 15.90
C SER A 632 -5.97 -34.29 17.34
N VAL A 633 -6.33 -33.45 18.29
CA VAL A 633 -6.02 -33.70 19.71
C VAL A 633 -6.84 -34.89 20.25
N GLY A 634 -8.12 -34.99 19.88
CA GLY A 634 -8.96 -36.12 20.22
C GLY A 634 -8.41 -37.45 19.69
N TRP A 635 -8.00 -37.46 18.40
CA TRP A 635 -7.35 -38.63 17.79
C TRP A 635 -6.06 -39.01 18.50
N SER A 636 -5.18 -38.06 18.77
CA SER A 636 -3.92 -38.31 19.49
C SER A 636 -4.19 -38.87 20.89
N THR A 637 -5.16 -38.32 21.63
CA THR A 637 -5.54 -38.77 22.95
C THR A 637 -6.14 -40.18 22.92
N TRP A 638 -7.03 -40.46 21.96
CA TRP A 638 -7.59 -41.78 21.75
C TRP A 638 -6.51 -42.82 21.50
N PHE A 639 -5.53 -42.50 20.66
CA PHE A 639 -4.44 -43.40 20.32
C PHE A 639 -3.52 -43.67 21.54
N LEU A 640 -3.20 -42.61 22.34
CA LEU A 640 -2.31 -42.71 23.50
C LEU A 640 -2.99 -43.30 24.73
N ALA A 641 -4.31 -43.12 24.89
CA ALA A 641 -5.09 -43.63 26.00
C ALA A 641 -5.61 -45.05 25.81
N GLY A 642 -4.95 -45.86 25.00
CA GLY A 642 -5.34 -47.24 24.79
C GLY A 642 -6.67 -47.45 24.04
N ARG A 643 -7.05 -46.48 23.19
CA ARG A 643 -8.30 -46.42 22.41
C ARG A 643 -9.57 -46.20 23.26
N ASP A 644 -9.40 -45.60 24.42
CA ASP A 644 -10.53 -45.11 25.24
C ASP A 644 -11.14 -43.86 24.62
N LEU A 645 -12.46 -43.85 24.40
CA LEU A 645 -13.21 -42.75 23.80
C LEU A 645 -13.52 -41.63 24.84
N ASP A 646 -13.65 -41.94 26.10
CA ASP A 646 -14.02 -40.96 27.12
C ASP A 646 -13.01 -39.80 27.25
N PRO A 647 -11.71 -40.06 27.45
CA PRO A 647 -10.72 -38.99 27.51
C PRO A 647 -10.55 -38.27 26.16
N ALA A 648 -10.67 -39.00 25.05
CA ALA A 648 -10.55 -38.44 23.72
C ALA A 648 -11.67 -37.44 23.43
N LEU A 649 -12.92 -37.79 23.69
CA LEU A 649 -14.08 -36.91 23.53
C LEU A 649 -14.02 -35.72 24.49
N THR A 650 -13.58 -35.96 25.74
CA THR A 650 -13.46 -34.90 26.73
C THR A 650 -12.51 -33.82 26.26
N VAL A 651 -11.32 -34.19 25.79
CA VAL A 651 -10.31 -33.23 25.35
C VAL A 651 -10.72 -32.54 24.04
N ALA A 652 -11.30 -33.30 23.10
CA ALA A 652 -11.80 -32.71 21.83
C ALA A 652 -12.88 -31.65 22.09
N LEU A 653 -13.87 -31.94 22.95
CA LEU A 653 -14.92 -31.00 23.29
C LEU A 653 -14.41 -29.80 24.09
N ARG A 654 -13.44 -29.97 24.98
CA ARG A 654 -12.78 -28.84 25.68
C ARG A 654 -12.15 -27.83 24.70
N VAL A 655 -11.49 -28.30 23.64
CA VAL A 655 -10.97 -27.43 22.60
C VAL A 655 -12.10 -26.61 21.95
N LEU A 656 -13.22 -27.24 21.64
CA LEU A 656 -14.38 -26.55 21.07
C LEU A 656 -15.02 -25.55 22.04
N VAL A 657 -15.08 -25.86 23.33
CA VAL A 657 -15.56 -24.94 24.40
C VAL A 657 -14.73 -23.66 24.44
N ILE A 658 -13.40 -23.76 24.27
CA ILE A 658 -12.51 -22.60 24.27
C ILE A 658 -12.61 -21.81 22.98
N VAL A 659 -12.76 -22.47 21.84
CA VAL A 659 -12.72 -21.83 20.51
C VAL A 659 -14.06 -21.14 20.15
N LEU A 660 -15.21 -21.68 20.54
CA LEU A 660 -16.51 -21.17 20.13
C LEU A 660 -16.75 -19.70 20.53
N PRO A 661 -16.57 -19.27 21.81
CA PRO A 661 -16.73 -17.87 22.17
C PRO A 661 -15.76 -16.94 21.45
N SER A 662 -14.52 -17.38 21.25
CA SER A 662 -13.53 -16.63 20.47
C SER A 662 -13.96 -16.42 19.02
N ALA A 663 -14.50 -17.45 18.35
CA ALA A 663 -15.01 -17.36 16.98
C ALA A 663 -16.25 -16.46 16.85
N VAL A 664 -17.04 -16.33 17.93
CA VAL A 664 -18.25 -15.49 17.98
C VAL A 664 -17.93 -14.05 18.32
N LEU A 665 -17.07 -13.77 19.32
CA LEU A 665 -16.89 -12.45 19.92
C LEU A 665 -15.74 -11.66 19.32
N ILE A 666 -14.57 -12.29 19.06
CA ILE A 666 -13.36 -11.59 18.60
C ILE A 666 -13.56 -10.82 17.28
N PRO A 667 -14.30 -11.34 16.31
CA PRO A 667 -14.49 -10.60 15.04
C PRO A 667 -15.18 -9.24 15.17
N TRP A 668 -15.83 -8.99 16.30
CA TRP A 668 -16.52 -7.72 16.56
C TRP A 668 -15.67 -6.73 17.38
N ILE A 669 -14.46 -7.12 17.74
CA ILE A 669 -13.51 -6.28 18.48
C ILE A 669 -12.85 -5.32 17.49
N ASP A 670 -13.05 -4.03 17.71
CA ASP A 670 -12.28 -2.97 17.05
C ASP A 670 -10.96 -2.80 17.82
N PRO A 671 -9.79 -3.01 17.18
CA PRO A 671 -8.50 -2.92 17.86
C PRO A 671 -8.22 -1.56 18.48
N ASP A 672 -8.61 -0.46 17.82
CA ASP A 672 -8.40 0.90 18.32
C ASP A 672 -9.20 1.15 19.59
N ARG A 673 -10.50 0.82 19.55
CA ARG A 673 -11.36 0.94 20.73
C ARG A 673 -10.94 0.02 21.85
N LEU A 674 -10.40 -1.18 21.53
CA LEU A 674 -9.84 -2.07 22.54
C LEU A 674 -8.64 -1.42 23.23
N GLY A 675 -7.75 -0.79 22.45
CA GLY A 675 -6.64 -0.01 22.97
C GLY A 675 -7.10 1.07 23.95
N ASP A 676 -8.13 1.87 23.58
CA ASP A 676 -8.72 2.88 24.44
C ASP A 676 -9.19 2.30 25.78
N HIS A 677 -9.90 1.15 25.75
CA HIS A 677 -10.39 0.50 26.96
C HIS A 677 -9.26 -0.08 27.81
N LEU A 678 -8.24 -0.67 27.20
CA LEU A 678 -7.09 -1.24 27.93
C LEU A 678 -6.28 -0.14 28.65
N ALA A 679 -6.05 0.98 28.00
CA ALA A 679 -5.31 2.10 28.58
C ALA A 679 -6.13 2.84 29.64
N GLN A 680 -7.39 3.24 29.34
CA GLN A 680 -8.19 4.07 30.21
C GLN A 680 -8.83 3.29 31.39
N ARG A 681 -9.23 2.04 31.16
CA ARG A 681 -9.95 1.23 32.16
C ARG A 681 -9.04 0.29 32.94
N VAL A 682 -8.19 -0.45 32.23
CA VAL A 682 -7.24 -1.40 32.84
C VAL A 682 -5.98 -0.69 33.29
N ARG A 683 -5.74 0.54 32.80
CA ARG A 683 -4.55 1.37 33.10
C ARG A 683 -3.25 0.71 32.67
N LEU A 684 -3.28 -0.02 31.54
CA LEU A 684 -2.06 -0.52 30.93
C LEU A 684 -1.24 0.65 30.37
N PRO A 685 0.08 0.51 30.28
CA PRO A 685 0.93 1.55 29.69
C PRO A 685 0.50 1.91 28.27
N ASP A 686 0.36 3.22 27.99
CA ASP A 686 -0.20 3.73 26.75
C ASP A 686 0.58 3.28 25.50
N ARG A 687 1.93 3.33 25.55
CA ARG A 687 2.79 3.02 24.41
C ARG A 687 2.61 1.59 23.87
N PRO A 688 2.77 0.50 24.67
CA PRO A 688 2.56 -0.85 24.15
C PRO A 688 1.12 -1.10 23.70
N VAL A 689 0.12 -0.48 24.35
CA VAL A 689 -1.28 -0.64 23.97
C VAL A 689 -1.53 -0.02 22.58
N VAL A 690 -1.10 1.21 22.36
CA VAL A 690 -1.28 1.92 21.08
C VAL A 690 -0.48 1.25 19.96
N ALA A 691 0.77 0.86 20.23
CA ALA A 691 1.59 0.13 19.27
C ALA A 691 0.95 -1.20 18.86
N THR A 692 0.37 -1.94 19.83
CA THR A 692 -0.33 -3.20 19.54
C THR A 692 -1.60 -2.98 18.75
N ALA A 693 -2.40 -1.95 19.06
CA ALA A 693 -3.60 -1.61 18.29
C ALA A 693 -3.26 -1.26 16.82
N ALA A 694 -2.24 -0.41 16.60
CA ALA A 694 -1.75 -0.07 15.27
C ALA A 694 -1.20 -1.28 14.50
N ALA A 695 -0.50 -2.20 15.17
CA ALA A 695 -0.02 -3.46 14.58
C ALA A 695 -1.18 -4.39 14.19
N LEU A 696 -2.21 -4.52 15.03
CA LEU A 696 -3.38 -5.36 14.76
C LEU A 696 -4.17 -4.88 13.54
N GLN A 697 -4.25 -3.59 13.29
CA GLN A 697 -4.88 -3.05 12.07
C GLN A 697 -4.18 -3.53 10.80
N ARG A 698 -2.83 -3.62 10.83
CA ARG A 698 -2.04 -4.10 9.68
C ARG A 698 -2.22 -5.60 9.39
N VAL A 699 -2.68 -6.40 10.35
CA VAL A 699 -2.94 -7.83 10.12
C VAL A 699 -3.98 -8.07 9.03
N HIS A 700 -4.95 -7.17 8.88
CA HIS A 700 -5.95 -7.28 7.81
C HIS A 700 -5.35 -7.15 6.41
N SER A 701 -4.26 -6.40 6.24
CA SER A 701 -3.56 -6.24 4.96
C SER A 701 -2.70 -7.46 4.57
N PHE A 702 -2.39 -8.37 5.51
CA PHE A 702 -1.53 -9.53 5.22
C PHE A 702 -2.10 -10.44 4.14
N GLY A 703 -3.43 -10.63 4.13
CA GLY A 703 -4.10 -11.42 3.09
C GLY A 703 -3.97 -10.79 1.69
N GLU A 704 -4.02 -9.47 1.61
CA GLU A 704 -3.86 -8.74 0.35
C GLU A 704 -2.42 -8.79 -0.14
N VAL A 705 -1.45 -8.56 0.76
CA VAL A 705 -0.01 -8.66 0.47
C VAL A 705 0.36 -10.07 0.04
N TRP A 706 -0.13 -11.10 0.75
CA TRP A 706 0.06 -12.49 0.37
C TRP A 706 -0.48 -12.78 -1.03
N GLY A 707 -1.70 -12.33 -1.31
CA GLY A 707 -2.32 -12.47 -2.63
C GLY A 707 -1.53 -11.75 -3.73
N GLU A 708 -0.99 -10.57 -3.47
CA GLU A 708 -0.15 -9.83 -4.41
C GLU A 708 1.16 -10.58 -4.70
N LEU A 709 1.88 -11.03 -3.67
CA LEU A 709 3.10 -11.83 -3.82
C LEU A 709 2.83 -13.11 -4.61
N ALA A 710 1.72 -13.80 -4.35
CA ALA A 710 1.36 -15.01 -5.08
C ALA A 710 1.08 -14.72 -6.56
N ARG A 711 0.38 -13.61 -6.87
CA ARG A 711 0.10 -13.18 -8.26
C ARG A 711 1.39 -12.83 -9.02
N VAL A 712 2.29 -12.05 -8.38
CA VAL A 712 3.59 -11.69 -8.95
C VAL A 712 4.41 -12.94 -9.26
N ARG A 713 4.48 -13.89 -8.33
CA ARG A 713 5.20 -15.14 -8.55
C ARG A 713 4.58 -15.96 -9.68
N ARG A 714 3.24 -16.01 -9.77
CA ARG A 714 2.53 -16.72 -10.84
C ARG A 714 2.86 -16.14 -12.22
N ILE A 715 2.82 -14.82 -12.40
CA ILE A 715 3.09 -14.19 -13.70
C ILE A 715 4.56 -14.29 -14.11
N ARG A 716 5.46 -14.54 -13.15
CA ARG A 716 6.90 -14.79 -13.38
C ARG A 716 7.21 -16.28 -13.58
N GLY A 717 6.20 -17.14 -13.73
CA GLY A 717 6.40 -18.57 -13.93
C GLY A 717 6.75 -19.38 -12.67
N LEU A 718 6.81 -18.73 -11.49
CA LEU A 718 7.14 -19.33 -10.20
C LEU A 718 5.90 -19.91 -9.51
N GLY A 719 5.11 -20.69 -10.24
CA GLY A 719 3.90 -21.35 -9.74
C GLY A 719 4.18 -22.57 -8.87
N VAL A 720 3.14 -23.04 -8.17
CA VAL A 720 3.19 -24.26 -7.36
C VAL A 720 2.91 -25.48 -8.21
N SER A 721 3.75 -26.50 -8.12
CA SER A 721 3.43 -27.86 -8.56
C SER A 721 2.91 -28.67 -7.36
N TRP A 722 1.60 -28.85 -7.28
CA TRP A 722 0.96 -29.63 -6.21
C TRP A 722 1.39 -31.10 -6.17
N ARG A 723 2.02 -31.58 -7.24
CA ARG A 723 2.57 -32.93 -7.33
C ARG A 723 3.93 -33.10 -6.64
N SER A 724 4.59 -32.01 -6.27
CA SER A 724 5.89 -32.02 -5.59
C SER A 724 5.80 -31.31 -4.23
N PRO A 725 5.86 -32.05 -3.11
CA PRO A 725 5.85 -31.45 -1.77
C PRO A 725 6.97 -30.43 -1.56
N SER A 726 8.14 -30.66 -2.13
CA SER A 726 9.27 -29.72 -2.07
C SER A 726 8.99 -28.39 -2.79
N SER A 727 8.29 -28.44 -3.94
CA SER A 727 7.84 -27.23 -4.66
C SER A 727 6.83 -26.43 -3.84
N VAL A 728 5.89 -27.12 -3.18
CA VAL A 728 4.91 -26.49 -2.28
C VAL A 728 5.63 -25.82 -1.10
N ALA A 729 6.54 -26.53 -0.44
CA ALA A 729 7.29 -25.99 0.70
C ALA A 729 8.16 -24.77 0.30
N ALA A 730 8.88 -24.85 -0.82
CA ALA A 730 9.68 -23.75 -1.34
C ALA A 730 8.83 -22.52 -1.70
N HIS A 731 7.65 -22.74 -2.30
CA HIS A 731 6.73 -21.64 -2.63
C HIS A 731 6.17 -20.96 -1.37
N LEU A 732 5.68 -21.75 -0.40
CA LEU A 732 5.17 -21.22 0.87
C LEU A 732 6.28 -20.49 1.65
N GLY A 733 7.48 -21.07 1.70
CA GLY A 733 8.63 -20.42 2.33
C GLY A 733 8.98 -19.06 1.69
N ALA A 734 8.97 -18.99 0.36
CA ALA A 734 9.23 -17.75 -0.36
C ALA A 734 8.12 -16.69 -0.13
N LEU A 735 6.83 -17.09 -0.10
CA LEU A 735 5.73 -16.19 0.23
C LEU A 735 5.82 -15.69 1.68
N THR A 736 6.10 -16.59 2.62
CA THR A 736 6.26 -16.24 4.04
C THR A 736 7.42 -15.27 4.23
N MET A 737 8.58 -15.52 3.59
CA MET A 737 9.72 -14.62 3.65
C MET A 737 9.42 -13.26 3.02
N GLY A 738 8.76 -13.24 1.87
CA GLY A 738 8.34 -11.99 1.22
C GLY A 738 7.35 -11.19 2.08
N LEU A 739 6.37 -11.87 2.70
CA LEU A 739 5.45 -11.25 3.64
C LEU A 739 6.20 -10.67 4.85
N LEU A 740 7.12 -11.44 5.44
CA LEU A 740 7.91 -11.00 6.60
C LEU A 740 8.73 -9.75 6.30
N VAL A 741 9.44 -9.73 5.17
CA VAL A 741 10.24 -8.57 4.75
C VAL A 741 9.35 -7.33 4.55
N ARG A 742 8.21 -7.48 3.87
CA ARG A 742 7.29 -6.35 3.65
C ARG A 742 6.66 -5.85 4.95
N THR A 743 6.32 -6.74 5.87
CA THR A 743 5.76 -6.35 7.16
C THR A 743 6.78 -5.64 8.05
N LEU A 744 8.05 -6.04 7.99
CA LEU A 744 9.13 -5.34 8.71
C LEU A 744 9.34 -3.93 8.16
N HIS A 745 9.37 -3.74 6.83
CA HIS A 745 9.46 -2.41 6.24
C HIS A 745 8.26 -1.53 6.63
N ALA A 746 7.04 -2.07 6.48
CA ALA A 746 5.83 -1.33 6.86
C ALA A 746 5.78 -0.99 8.37
N ALA A 747 6.36 -1.83 9.23
CA ALA A 747 6.49 -1.55 10.66
C ALA A 747 7.49 -0.42 10.93
N ALA A 748 8.63 -0.38 10.22
CA ALA A 748 9.60 0.70 10.32
C ALA A 748 9.00 2.04 9.86
N GLU A 749 8.31 2.07 8.72
CA GLU A 749 7.62 3.27 8.23
C GLU A 749 6.53 3.74 9.20
N LEU A 750 5.76 2.80 9.77
CA LEU A 750 4.75 3.12 10.77
C LEU A 750 5.39 3.72 12.04
N ALA A 751 6.52 3.18 12.50
CA ALA A 751 7.24 3.71 13.65
C ALA A 751 7.68 5.16 13.40
N VAL A 752 8.27 5.45 12.22
CA VAL A 752 8.64 6.81 11.82
C VAL A 752 7.41 7.73 11.77
N ALA A 753 6.29 7.27 11.21
CA ALA A 753 5.06 8.05 11.14
C ALA A 753 4.45 8.35 12.52
N MET A 754 4.50 7.39 13.45
CA MET A 754 4.04 7.56 14.83
C MET A 754 4.95 8.54 15.58
N ASP A 755 6.27 8.41 15.44
CA ASP A 755 7.26 9.24 16.11
C ASP A 755 7.25 10.67 15.56
N ALA A 756 7.05 10.86 14.27
CA ALA A 756 6.81 12.17 13.65
C ALA A 756 5.60 12.91 14.27
N ARG A 757 4.65 12.17 14.84
CA ARG A 757 3.48 12.67 15.54
C ARG A 757 3.63 12.62 17.08
N GLY A 758 4.88 12.57 17.58
CA GLY A 758 5.22 12.68 19.00
C GLY A 758 4.99 11.44 19.84
N PHE A 759 4.85 10.25 19.26
CA PHE A 759 4.58 9.01 20.01
C PHE A 759 5.71 8.60 20.95
N ALA A 760 6.97 8.59 20.49
CA ALA A 760 8.12 8.22 21.31
C ALA A 760 8.36 9.19 22.48
N THR A 761 7.99 10.45 22.33
CA THR A 761 8.19 11.51 23.34
C THR A 761 6.98 11.75 24.23
N ALA A 762 5.85 11.10 23.97
CA ALA A 762 4.62 11.24 24.74
C ALA A 762 4.84 10.88 26.21
N ARG A 763 4.56 11.83 27.13
CA ARG A 763 4.69 11.63 28.60
C ARG A 763 3.35 11.44 29.29
N ALA A 764 2.29 12.11 28.78
CA ALA A 764 0.94 12.06 29.31
C ALA A 764 -0.03 12.14 28.13
N ARG A 765 -0.34 10.98 27.53
CA ARG A 765 -1.28 10.89 26.42
C ARG A 765 -2.69 11.20 26.91
N SER A 766 -3.43 11.99 26.15
CA SER A 766 -4.87 12.16 26.31
C SER A 766 -5.64 11.26 25.33
N TRP A 767 -6.93 11.17 25.48
CA TRP A 767 -7.75 10.27 24.66
C TRP A 767 -8.91 11.04 24.07
N TRP A 768 -9.02 11.09 22.77
CA TRP A 768 -10.15 11.72 22.08
C TRP A 768 -11.43 10.94 22.31
N MET A 769 -11.37 9.60 22.21
CA MET A 769 -12.54 8.75 22.39
C MET A 769 -12.58 8.22 23.84
N PRO A 770 -13.67 8.51 24.60
CA PRO A 770 -13.82 7.91 25.91
C PRO A 770 -14.08 6.40 25.79
N ALA A 771 -13.63 5.63 26.79
CA ALA A 771 -13.89 4.20 26.93
C ALA A 771 -15.09 3.95 27.87
N PRO A 772 -16.35 4.09 27.43
CA PRO A 772 -17.52 3.90 28.27
C PRO A 772 -17.68 2.41 28.61
N TRP A 773 -18.25 2.14 29.79
CA TRP A 773 -18.65 0.80 30.20
C TRP A 773 -20.15 0.77 30.49
N PRO A 774 -21.00 0.58 29.45
CA PRO A 774 -22.44 0.54 29.61
C PRO A 774 -22.87 -0.76 30.30
N TRP A 775 -24.08 -0.78 30.87
CA TRP A 775 -24.67 -1.95 31.55
C TRP A 775 -24.66 -3.24 30.69
N ARG A 776 -24.74 -3.09 29.37
CA ARG A 776 -24.67 -4.21 28.39
C ARG A 776 -23.35 -4.97 28.48
N ASP A 777 -22.25 -4.27 28.73
CA ASP A 777 -20.93 -4.87 28.88
C ASP A 777 -20.87 -5.73 30.14
N THR A 778 -21.42 -5.25 31.26
CA THR A 778 -21.55 -6.02 32.48
C THR A 778 -22.44 -7.24 32.27
N LEU A 779 -23.57 -7.10 31.56
CA LEU A 779 -24.46 -8.21 31.24
C LEU A 779 -23.75 -9.27 30.38
N LEU A 780 -22.99 -8.87 29.35
CA LEU A 780 -22.26 -9.80 28.51
C LEU A 780 -21.21 -10.59 29.33
N VAL A 781 -20.46 -9.92 30.18
CA VAL A 781 -19.47 -10.56 31.06
C VAL A 781 -20.17 -11.52 32.05
N ALA A 782 -21.29 -11.12 32.65
CA ALA A 782 -22.08 -11.97 33.54
C ALA A 782 -22.64 -13.21 32.81
N LEU A 783 -23.16 -13.05 31.58
CA LEU A 783 -23.61 -14.19 30.79
C LEU A 783 -22.45 -15.11 30.36
N ALA A 784 -21.26 -14.56 30.10
CA ALA A 784 -20.06 -15.32 29.75
C ALA A 784 -19.51 -16.15 30.93
N THR A 785 -19.92 -15.89 32.19
CA THR A 785 -19.55 -16.73 33.32
C THR A 785 -20.46 -17.98 33.48
N LEU A 786 -21.67 -17.99 32.87
CA LEU A 786 -22.61 -19.12 32.95
C LEU A 786 -22.02 -20.45 32.46
N PRO A 787 -21.28 -20.54 31.36
CA PRO A 787 -20.62 -21.77 30.94
C PRO A 787 -19.67 -22.36 32.01
N ALA A 788 -18.90 -21.49 32.69
CA ALA A 788 -18.02 -21.93 33.79
C ALA A 788 -18.83 -22.42 35.02
N LEU A 789 -19.94 -21.73 35.33
CA LEU A 789 -20.85 -22.17 36.40
C LEU A 789 -21.49 -23.53 36.09
N VAL A 790 -21.94 -23.74 34.82
CA VAL A 790 -22.44 -25.05 34.36
C VAL A 790 -21.37 -26.11 34.48
N ALA A 791 -20.10 -25.82 34.14
CA ALA A 791 -18.99 -26.76 34.32
C ALA A 791 -18.78 -27.19 35.77
N VAL A 792 -18.96 -26.29 36.74
CA VAL A 792 -18.81 -26.56 38.18
C VAL A 792 -20.03 -27.32 38.72
N VAL A 793 -21.24 -26.98 38.29
CA VAL A 793 -22.47 -27.62 38.86
C VAL A 793 -22.74 -28.98 38.22
N ALA A 794 -22.38 -29.20 36.96
CA ALA A 794 -22.60 -30.45 36.25
C ALA A 794 -21.39 -31.43 36.32
N GLY A 795 -20.25 -30.99 36.87
CA GLY A 795 -19.04 -31.78 37.07
C GLY A 795 -18.93 -32.20 38.51
#